data_35d49d32b89e8d9e1794a8e26bf36b49
#
_entry.id   35d49d32b89e8d9e1794a8e26bf36b49
#
_cell.length_a   1.000
_cell.length_b   1.000
_cell.length_c   1.000
_cell.angle_alpha   90.00
_cell.angle_beta   90.00
_cell.angle_gamma   90.00
#
_symmetry.space_group_name_H-M   'P 1'
#
loop_
_entity.id
_entity.type
_entity.pdbx_description
1 polymer ?
#
loop_
_entity_poly.entity_id
_entity_poly.type
_entity_poly.pdbx_seq_one_letter_code
_entity_poly.pdbx_strand_id
1 'polypeptide(L)'
;MQKNLVIVESPAKAKTIEKFLGNDYKVLSSYGHIRDLKKKEFSIDVENGFEPTYEIPADKKKLVAELKAEAKKADMVWLASDEDREGEAISWHLFEVLGLDPEKTKRIVFHEITKTAILKAIENPRDIDVNLVNAQQARRILDRIVGFELSPVLWKKVKPALSAGRVQSVAVRLIVEREREVHAFVSEPSYRVTAVFEVPDVDGNEVEVKAELSNRFKTKEEAQAFLETCKDAQFSIEDITTRPVKKSPAAPFTTSTLQQEAARKLGFTVAQTMMVAQRLYENGQITYMRTDSVNLSDLALNTSKQTILSLMGERYVKVRKFATKTKGAQEAHEAIRPTYMENETVNGTGQEQKLYELIWKRTIASQMADAELEKTTATIVISNSSEKFIATGEVIAFDGFLRVYKESYDDDNEQEDEGRLLPPLSKGEKLIRKEILATQRFTQCPPRYTEASLVRKLEELGIGRPSTYAPTISTVQQRGYVEKGNSEGVKRPYDILKLKGGKITETTKTEMTGNEKAKLLPTDTGIVVNDFLMEYFPEIMDFNFTANVEKEFDEVAEGEKEWTGMMDSFYKGFHPLVDKTIHSKTEHKVGERVLGTDPVSGKPVSVKIGRFGPVIQIGTADDEEKPRFAQLTKGLSMETITLEEALDAFKLPRTLGDYDGHTVTVGVGRFGPYVRYDKLFVSIPKGTDPMEISLDEAVELIKNKIEAQEKKFIKVFDADPDMQVLNGRYGPYISYQKKNYKIPENVEPADLSLEACFKVIELQKSKAETRKTKAASRNRGTVNMEEESEKPEESAKSKAASKVKGTAKAKK
;
A
#
# COMPACT_ATOMS: atom_id res chain seq x y z
N MET A 1 -27.02 33.63 21.83
CA MET A 1 -27.22 33.04 20.47
C MET A 1 -25.85 32.85 19.87
N GLN A 2 -25.55 31.69 19.30
CA GLN A 2 -24.31 31.48 18.58
C GLN A 2 -24.34 32.29 17.30
N LYS A 3 -23.45 33.29 17.18
CA LYS A 3 -23.43 34.23 16.06
C LYS A 3 -22.75 33.68 14.83
N ASN A 4 -21.84 32.69 15.01
CA ASN A 4 -20.98 32.18 13.96
C ASN A 4 -21.20 30.68 13.77
N LEU A 5 -21.36 30.23 12.51
CA LEU A 5 -21.36 28.82 12.12
C LEU A 5 -20.08 28.52 11.37
N VAL A 6 -19.29 27.55 11.84
CA VAL A 6 -18.10 27.01 11.14
C VAL A 6 -18.47 25.64 10.58
N ILE A 7 -18.23 25.42 9.30
CA ILE A 7 -18.48 24.14 8.64
C ILE A 7 -17.14 23.54 8.19
N VAL A 8 -16.84 22.35 8.68
CA VAL A 8 -15.65 21.55 8.35
C VAL A 8 -16.07 20.23 7.69
N GLU A 9 -15.14 19.49 7.08
CA GLU A 9 -15.45 18.24 6.41
C GLU A 9 -15.54 17.02 7.35
N SER A 10 -14.93 17.04 8.55
CA SER A 10 -14.93 15.89 9.44
C SER A 10 -15.41 16.21 10.86
N PRO A 11 -16.09 15.27 11.53
CA PRO A 11 -16.54 15.47 12.91
C PRO A 11 -15.38 15.52 13.92
N ALA A 12 -14.22 14.92 13.61
CA ALA A 12 -13.05 15.01 14.46
C ALA A 12 -12.46 16.42 14.45
N LYS A 13 -12.32 17.02 13.26
CA LYS A 13 -11.94 18.45 13.11
C LYS A 13 -12.92 19.36 13.85
N ALA A 14 -14.23 19.12 13.71
CA ALA A 14 -15.23 19.93 14.38
C ALA A 14 -14.99 19.98 15.89
N LYS A 15 -14.79 18.83 16.53
CA LYS A 15 -14.51 18.76 17.98
C LYS A 15 -13.22 19.48 18.38
N THR A 16 -12.19 19.40 17.56
CA THR A 16 -10.88 20.01 17.85
C THR A 16 -10.97 21.53 17.73
N ILE A 17 -11.58 22.03 16.65
CA ILE A 17 -11.71 23.47 16.37
C ILE A 17 -12.68 24.14 17.35
N GLU A 18 -13.79 23.49 17.68
CA GLU A 18 -14.78 24.04 18.63
C GLU A 18 -14.16 24.37 19.97
N LYS A 19 -13.19 23.60 20.46
CA LYS A 19 -12.45 23.86 21.71
C LYS A 19 -11.65 25.16 21.67
N PHE A 20 -11.25 25.60 20.48
CA PHE A 20 -10.40 26.79 20.30
C PHE A 20 -11.20 28.09 20.14
N LEU A 21 -12.42 28.01 19.61
CA LEU A 21 -13.20 29.16 19.16
C LEU A 21 -14.12 29.76 20.23
N GLY A 22 -14.47 28.99 21.27
CA GLY A 22 -15.35 29.49 22.33
C GLY A 22 -16.85 29.50 21.97
N ASN A 23 -17.67 30.09 22.88
CA ASN A 23 -19.15 29.91 22.85
C ASN A 23 -19.87 30.66 21.74
N ASP A 24 -19.25 31.65 21.11
CA ASP A 24 -19.85 32.43 20.02
C ASP A 24 -19.87 31.66 18.68
N TYR A 25 -19.16 30.54 18.61
CA TYR A 25 -19.02 29.71 17.44
C TYR A 25 -19.66 28.35 17.62
N LYS A 26 -20.40 27.91 16.62
CA LYS A 26 -20.89 26.54 16.48
C LYS A 26 -20.12 25.86 15.36
N VAL A 27 -19.51 24.72 15.63
CA VAL A 27 -18.75 23.98 14.61
C VAL A 27 -19.48 22.71 14.23
N LEU A 28 -19.79 22.56 12.92
CA LEU A 28 -20.49 21.41 12.36
C LEU A 28 -19.67 20.76 11.27
N SER A 29 -19.96 19.49 10.98
CA SER A 29 -19.30 18.73 9.92
C SER A 29 -20.23 18.44 8.76
N SER A 30 -19.73 18.58 7.52
CA SER A 30 -20.39 18.13 6.29
C SER A 30 -20.21 16.63 6.03
N TYR A 31 -19.32 15.96 6.78
CA TYR A 31 -18.92 14.58 6.50
C TYR A 31 -18.41 14.37 5.07
N GLY A 32 -17.57 15.29 4.58
CA GLY A 32 -17.04 15.33 3.23
C GLY A 32 -17.99 16.00 2.23
N HIS A 33 -17.94 15.59 0.97
CA HIS A 33 -18.82 16.13 -0.08
C HIS A 33 -20.30 15.91 0.23
N ILE A 34 -21.13 16.94 -0.02
CA ILE A 34 -22.58 16.90 0.18
C ILE A 34 -23.36 16.71 -1.12
N ARG A 35 -22.71 16.90 -2.27
CA ARG A 35 -23.23 16.59 -3.60
C ARG A 35 -22.12 16.02 -4.48
N ASP A 36 -22.49 15.23 -5.50
CA ASP A 36 -21.59 14.65 -6.50
C ASP A 36 -22.35 14.45 -7.81
N LEU A 37 -21.63 14.13 -8.89
CA LEU A 37 -22.22 13.68 -10.14
C LEU A 37 -23.07 12.42 -9.91
N LYS A 38 -24.18 12.27 -10.60
CA LYS A 38 -25.05 11.09 -10.46
C LYS A 38 -24.27 9.79 -10.71
N LYS A 39 -24.47 8.79 -9.88
CA LYS A 39 -23.66 7.57 -9.91
C LYS A 39 -23.81 6.71 -11.17
N LYS A 40 -25.01 6.72 -11.78
CA LYS A 40 -25.36 5.83 -12.90
C LYS A 40 -25.52 6.56 -14.23
N GLU A 41 -25.43 7.85 -14.25
CA GLU A 41 -25.60 8.69 -15.43
C GLU A 41 -24.28 9.37 -15.80
N PHE A 42 -24.11 9.74 -17.04
CA PHE A 42 -22.95 10.47 -17.53
C PHE A 42 -22.80 11.82 -16.82
N SER A 43 -23.92 12.54 -16.68
CA SER A 43 -24.06 13.77 -15.88
C SER A 43 -23.17 14.93 -16.31
N ILE A 44 -22.79 14.99 -17.58
CA ILE A 44 -21.96 16.05 -18.16
C ILE A 44 -22.64 16.47 -19.49
N ASP A 45 -22.87 17.76 -19.67
CA ASP A 45 -23.35 18.32 -20.89
C ASP A 45 -22.17 18.76 -21.78
N VAL A 46 -21.77 17.88 -22.71
CA VAL A 46 -20.60 18.10 -23.57
C VAL A 46 -20.84 19.19 -24.63
N GLU A 47 -22.10 19.48 -24.99
CA GLU A 47 -22.42 20.48 -25.98
C GLU A 47 -22.45 21.89 -25.38
N ASN A 48 -22.73 21.99 -24.07
CA ASN A 48 -22.80 23.26 -23.35
C ASN A 48 -21.64 23.42 -22.35
N GLY A 49 -20.41 23.39 -22.85
CA GLY A 49 -19.20 23.70 -22.05
C GLY A 49 -18.87 22.70 -20.95
N PHE A 50 -19.29 21.43 -21.09
CA PHE A 50 -19.04 20.34 -20.12
C PHE A 50 -19.71 20.58 -18.76
N GLU A 51 -20.85 21.27 -18.72
CA GLU A 51 -21.55 21.60 -17.48
C GLU A 51 -21.96 20.33 -16.72
N PRO A 52 -21.54 20.19 -15.45
CA PRO A 52 -21.84 19.00 -14.65
C PRO A 52 -23.23 19.09 -14.00
N THR A 53 -23.98 17.99 -14.05
CA THR A 53 -25.23 17.84 -13.30
C THR A 53 -24.96 17.14 -11.97
N TYR A 54 -25.03 17.91 -10.88
CA TYR A 54 -24.83 17.41 -9.53
C TYR A 54 -26.13 16.94 -8.86
N GLU A 55 -26.05 15.95 -7.98
CA GLU A 55 -27.15 15.53 -7.10
C GLU A 55 -26.67 15.44 -5.64
N ILE A 56 -27.61 15.64 -4.71
CA ILE A 56 -27.40 15.40 -3.30
C ILE A 56 -27.74 13.92 -3.03
N PRO A 57 -26.77 13.08 -2.64
CA PRO A 57 -27.00 11.67 -2.29
C PRO A 57 -28.09 11.53 -1.22
N ALA A 58 -28.89 10.46 -1.32
CA ALA A 58 -30.04 10.24 -0.44
C ALA A 58 -29.68 10.24 1.06
N ASP A 59 -28.52 9.69 1.39
CA ASP A 59 -27.97 9.64 2.74
C ASP A 59 -27.52 11.01 3.27
N LYS A 60 -27.25 11.99 2.39
CA LYS A 60 -26.83 13.34 2.75
C LYS A 60 -27.99 14.34 2.89
N LYS A 61 -29.18 14.03 2.37
CA LYS A 61 -30.33 14.97 2.37
C LYS A 61 -30.68 15.49 3.75
N LYS A 62 -30.67 14.63 4.77
CA LYS A 62 -30.97 15.02 6.16
C LYS A 62 -29.90 15.97 6.73
N LEU A 63 -28.63 15.65 6.50
CA LEU A 63 -27.50 16.49 6.91
C LEU A 63 -27.54 17.86 6.25
N VAL A 64 -27.81 17.92 4.94
CA VAL A 64 -27.96 19.19 4.22
C VAL A 64 -29.10 20.03 4.79
N ALA A 65 -30.24 19.42 5.13
CA ALA A 65 -31.35 20.14 5.74
C ALA A 65 -30.97 20.69 7.14
N GLU A 66 -30.21 19.93 7.94
CA GLU A 66 -29.70 20.37 9.24
C GLU A 66 -28.72 21.54 9.10
N LEU A 67 -27.74 21.43 8.20
CA LEU A 67 -26.77 22.49 7.93
C LEU A 67 -27.47 23.76 7.42
N LYS A 68 -28.45 23.64 6.53
CA LYS A 68 -29.21 24.77 6.00
C LYS A 68 -30.02 25.49 7.09
N ALA A 69 -30.59 24.71 8.02
CA ALA A 69 -31.34 25.27 9.15
C ALA A 69 -30.42 26.04 10.12
N GLU A 70 -29.22 25.55 10.37
CA GLU A 70 -28.24 26.21 11.24
C GLU A 70 -27.61 27.44 10.55
N ALA A 71 -27.31 27.35 9.26
CA ALA A 71 -26.78 28.50 8.49
C ALA A 71 -27.74 29.69 8.50
N LYS A 72 -29.07 29.43 8.44
CA LYS A 72 -30.09 30.50 8.53
C LYS A 72 -30.15 31.23 9.89
N LYS A 73 -29.66 30.60 10.96
CA LYS A 73 -29.64 31.15 12.31
C LYS A 73 -28.37 31.94 12.61
N ALA A 74 -27.31 31.70 11.83
CA ALA A 74 -26.02 32.32 12.03
C ALA A 74 -25.95 33.70 11.38
N ASP A 75 -25.25 34.63 12.02
CA ASP A 75 -24.95 35.94 11.46
C ASP A 75 -23.83 35.83 10.39
N MET A 76 -22.87 34.92 10.60
CA MET A 76 -21.77 34.63 9.71
C MET A 76 -21.56 33.12 9.57
N VAL A 77 -21.24 32.68 8.35
CA VAL A 77 -20.88 31.29 8.02
C VAL A 77 -19.42 31.22 7.59
N TRP A 78 -18.67 30.34 8.22
CA TRP A 78 -17.24 30.13 7.96
C TRP A 78 -17.03 28.76 7.34
N LEU A 79 -16.53 28.71 6.11
CA LEU A 79 -16.21 27.47 5.41
C LEU A 79 -14.74 27.13 5.69
N ALA A 80 -14.50 26.02 6.41
CA ALA A 80 -13.22 25.66 7.00
C ALA A 80 -12.77 24.25 6.60
N SER A 81 -13.01 23.86 5.35
CA SER A 81 -12.50 22.62 4.78
C SER A 81 -10.99 22.70 4.53
N ASP A 82 -10.35 21.56 4.23
CA ASP A 82 -8.91 21.47 3.96
C ASP A 82 -8.45 22.43 2.86
N GLU A 83 -7.18 22.75 2.88
CA GLU A 83 -6.56 23.69 1.93
C GLU A 83 -6.05 22.96 0.67
N ASP A 84 -6.85 22.08 0.13
CA ASP A 84 -6.59 21.48 -1.18
C ASP A 84 -7.79 21.70 -2.11
N ARG A 85 -7.64 21.28 -3.37
CA ARG A 85 -8.72 21.40 -4.37
C ARG A 85 -10.01 20.71 -3.97
N GLU A 86 -9.91 19.57 -3.27
CA GLU A 86 -11.08 18.84 -2.78
C GLU A 86 -11.79 19.61 -1.67
N GLY A 87 -11.06 20.21 -0.73
CA GLY A 87 -11.60 21.05 0.33
C GLY A 87 -12.24 22.34 -0.24
N GLU A 88 -11.62 22.95 -1.25
CA GLU A 88 -12.20 24.12 -1.92
C GLU A 88 -13.51 23.80 -2.62
N ALA A 89 -13.56 22.66 -3.32
CA ALA A 89 -14.78 22.14 -3.95
C ALA A 89 -15.87 21.82 -2.91
N ILE A 90 -15.51 21.27 -1.75
CA ILE A 90 -16.47 21.02 -0.65
C ILE A 90 -17.05 22.35 -0.18
N SER A 91 -16.22 23.37 0.04
CA SER A 91 -16.67 24.71 0.43
C SER A 91 -17.60 25.32 -0.60
N TRP A 92 -17.27 25.25 -1.89
CA TRP A 92 -18.12 25.74 -2.98
C TRP A 92 -19.45 24.97 -3.05
N HIS A 93 -19.43 23.66 -2.93
CA HIS A 93 -20.65 22.85 -2.90
C HIS A 93 -21.55 23.20 -1.71
N LEU A 94 -20.96 23.48 -0.54
CA LEU A 94 -21.71 23.95 0.63
C LEU A 94 -22.33 25.32 0.35
N PHE A 95 -21.56 26.26 -0.21
CA PHE A 95 -22.03 27.59 -0.53
C PHE A 95 -23.27 27.54 -1.45
N GLU A 96 -23.19 26.80 -2.53
CA GLU A 96 -24.26 26.65 -3.52
C GLU A 96 -25.50 25.94 -2.95
N VAL A 97 -25.30 24.76 -2.32
CA VAL A 97 -26.40 23.90 -1.86
C VAL A 97 -27.15 24.51 -0.69
N LEU A 98 -26.45 25.17 0.22
CA LEU A 98 -27.09 25.83 1.36
C LEU A 98 -27.73 27.18 0.97
N GLY A 99 -27.36 27.74 -0.18
CA GLY A 99 -27.80 29.06 -0.67
C GLY A 99 -27.29 30.17 0.26
N LEU A 100 -25.97 30.17 0.52
CA LEU A 100 -25.32 31.08 1.45
C LEU A 100 -25.23 32.50 0.84
N ASP A 101 -25.32 33.49 1.69
CA ASP A 101 -25.14 34.89 1.32
C ASP A 101 -23.62 35.19 1.20
N PRO A 102 -23.12 35.71 0.08
CA PRO A 102 -21.72 36.04 -0.10
C PRO A 102 -21.18 37.05 0.93
N GLU A 103 -22.01 38.02 1.34
CA GLU A 103 -21.59 39.02 2.33
C GLU A 103 -21.43 38.44 3.75
N LYS A 104 -22.14 37.33 4.02
CA LYS A 104 -22.14 36.63 5.31
C LYS A 104 -21.37 35.32 5.30
N THR A 105 -20.64 35.04 4.25
CA THR A 105 -19.89 33.79 4.11
C THR A 105 -18.43 34.10 3.90
N LYS A 106 -17.56 33.43 4.65
CA LYS A 106 -16.10 33.54 4.51
C LYS A 106 -15.44 32.17 4.45
N ARG A 107 -14.39 32.07 3.68
CA ARG A 107 -13.51 30.92 3.59
C ARG A 107 -12.30 31.15 4.49
N ILE A 108 -11.97 30.17 5.35
CA ILE A 108 -10.74 30.16 6.15
C ILE A 108 -9.93 28.91 5.80
N VAL A 109 -8.62 29.09 5.74
CA VAL A 109 -7.65 28.04 5.42
C VAL A 109 -6.56 28.00 6.49
N PHE A 110 -6.06 26.79 6.77
CA PHE A 110 -5.02 26.56 7.76
C PHE A 110 -4.28 25.26 7.45
N HIS A 111 -2.97 25.24 7.60
CA HIS A 111 -2.11 24.09 7.37
C HIS A 111 -2.04 23.13 8.58
N GLU A 112 -2.45 23.61 9.76
CA GLU A 112 -2.44 22.86 11.03
C GLU A 112 -3.64 23.24 11.90
N ILE A 113 -4.10 22.29 12.70
CA ILE A 113 -5.25 22.51 13.59
C ILE A 113 -4.71 22.83 14.99
N THR A 114 -4.18 24.04 15.13
CA THR A 114 -3.76 24.62 16.41
C THR A 114 -4.61 25.85 16.72
N LYS A 115 -4.69 26.22 18.02
CA LYS A 115 -5.46 27.41 18.44
C LYS A 115 -4.99 28.67 17.72
N THR A 116 -3.68 28.83 17.61
CA THR A 116 -3.06 30.01 16.98
C THR A 116 -3.37 30.08 15.50
N ALA A 117 -3.23 28.95 14.78
CA ALA A 117 -3.52 28.88 13.34
C ALA A 117 -5.00 29.14 13.04
N ILE A 118 -5.91 28.58 13.83
CA ILE A 118 -7.36 28.77 13.65
C ILE A 118 -7.76 30.21 13.91
N LEU A 119 -7.28 30.81 14.99
CA LEU A 119 -7.60 32.22 15.29
C LEU A 119 -7.04 33.17 14.21
N LYS A 120 -5.79 32.93 13.76
CA LYS A 120 -5.20 33.69 12.66
C LYS A 120 -5.98 33.54 11.35
N ALA A 121 -6.50 32.34 11.06
CA ALA A 121 -7.32 32.10 9.86
C ALA A 121 -8.65 32.88 9.92
N ILE A 122 -9.28 33.01 11.09
CA ILE A 122 -10.50 33.82 11.28
C ILE A 122 -10.21 35.33 11.12
N GLU A 123 -9.04 35.78 11.57
CA GLU A 123 -8.60 37.17 11.40
C GLU A 123 -8.27 37.51 9.93
N ASN A 124 -7.91 36.53 9.12
CA ASN A 124 -7.51 36.67 7.72
C ASN A 124 -8.34 35.76 6.78
N PRO A 125 -9.65 36.00 6.71
CA PRO A 125 -10.51 35.22 5.83
C PRO A 125 -10.31 35.62 4.36
N ARG A 126 -10.67 34.71 3.45
CA ARG A 126 -10.73 34.98 2.02
C ARG A 126 -12.10 34.56 1.43
N ASP A 127 -12.29 34.79 0.18
CA ASP A 127 -13.39 34.20 -0.57
C ASP A 127 -13.01 32.81 -1.12
N ILE A 128 -13.99 32.08 -1.64
CA ILE A 128 -13.76 30.79 -2.30
C ILE A 128 -12.91 31.02 -3.55
N ASP A 129 -11.86 30.25 -3.71
CA ASP A 129 -11.00 30.27 -4.89
C ASP A 129 -11.63 29.45 -6.02
N VAL A 130 -12.23 30.17 -6.98
CA VAL A 130 -12.93 29.58 -8.11
C VAL A 130 -11.97 28.79 -9.04
N ASN A 131 -10.70 29.17 -9.12
CA ASN A 131 -9.73 28.47 -9.96
C ASN A 131 -9.41 27.08 -9.38
N LEU A 132 -9.25 26.98 -8.06
CA LEU A 132 -9.11 25.68 -7.38
C LEU A 132 -10.35 24.82 -7.55
N VAL A 133 -11.56 25.40 -7.48
CA VAL A 133 -12.83 24.70 -7.74
C VAL A 133 -12.85 24.17 -9.18
N ASN A 134 -12.51 25.01 -10.15
CA ASN A 134 -12.48 24.66 -11.57
C ASN A 134 -11.48 23.54 -11.85
N ALA A 135 -10.31 23.56 -11.23
CA ALA A 135 -9.32 22.51 -11.36
C ALA A 135 -9.82 21.16 -10.81
N GLN A 136 -10.54 21.17 -9.70
CA GLN A 136 -11.18 19.97 -9.14
C GLN A 136 -12.31 19.48 -10.03
N GLN A 137 -13.16 20.37 -10.53
CA GLN A 137 -14.23 20.05 -11.48
C GLN A 137 -13.67 19.45 -12.77
N ALA A 138 -12.69 20.09 -13.39
CA ALA A 138 -12.03 19.60 -14.60
C ALA A 138 -11.52 18.18 -14.42
N ARG A 139 -10.82 17.89 -13.31
CA ARG A 139 -10.39 16.54 -12.97
C ARG A 139 -11.56 15.58 -12.83
N ARG A 140 -12.59 15.96 -12.07
CA ARG A 140 -13.76 15.12 -11.82
C ARG A 140 -14.52 14.80 -13.11
N ILE A 141 -14.66 15.77 -14.00
CA ILE A 141 -15.33 15.66 -15.30
C ILE A 141 -14.52 14.77 -16.24
N LEU A 142 -13.21 15.02 -16.37
CA LEU A 142 -12.35 14.22 -17.24
C LEU A 142 -12.31 12.75 -16.81
N ASP A 143 -12.12 12.47 -15.52
CA ASP A 143 -12.13 11.11 -14.99
C ASP A 143 -13.52 10.45 -15.18
N ARG A 144 -14.62 11.21 -15.15
CA ARG A 144 -15.97 10.74 -15.48
C ARG A 144 -16.09 10.37 -16.94
N ILE A 145 -15.67 11.22 -17.86
CA ILE A 145 -15.71 10.98 -19.31
C ILE A 145 -14.91 9.71 -19.63
N VAL A 146 -13.66 9.65 -19.23
CA VAL A 146 -12.80 8.47 -19.48
C VAL A 146 -13.43 7.20 -18.92
N GLY A 147 -13.91 7.23 -17.69
CA GLY A 147 -14.47 6.06 -17.02
C GLY A 147 -15.78 5.58 -17.65
N PHE A 148 -16.67 6.48 -18.02
CA PHE A 148 -17.97 6.16 -18.59
C PHE A 148 -17.92 5.76 -20.07
N GLU A 149 -16.95 6.25 -20.82
CA GLU A 149 -16.80 5.90 -22.22
C GLU A 149 -15.94 4.64 -22.42
N LEU A 150 -14.84 4.48 -21.69
CA LEU A 150 -13.98 3.29 -21.84
C LEU A 150 -14.57 2.02 -21.21
N SER A 151 -15.29 2.15 -20.09
CA SER A 151 -15.82 0.95 -19.43
C SER A 151 -16.81 0.16 -20.28
N PRO A 152 -17.78 0.76 -21.00
CA PRO A 152 -18.65 0.06 -21.95
C PRO A 152 -17.87 -0.61 -23.10
N VAL A 153 -16.79 0.01 -23.59
CA VAL A 153 -15.91 -0.61 -24.60
C VAL A 153 -15.32 -1.90 -24.07
N LEU A 154 -14.76 -1.86 -22.86
CA LEU A 154 -14.22 -3.05 -22.19
C LEU A 154 -15.29 -4.12 -21.95
N TRP A 155 -16.53 -3.73 -21.62
CA TRP A 155 -17.63 -4.69 -21.43
C TRP A 155 -18.00 -5.41 -22.73
N LYS A 156 -17.98 -4.69 -23.83
CA LYS A 156 -18.33 -5.23 -25.14
C LYS A 156 -17.20 -6.07 -25.75
N LYS A 157 -15.94 -5.64 -25.57
CA LYS A 157 -14.79 -6.21 -26.28
C LYS A 157 -14.04 -7.25 -25.47
N VAL A 158 -14.01 -7.10 -24.13
CA VAL A 158 -13.22 -7.97 -23.23
C VAL A 158 -14.15 -8.79 -22.34
N LYS A 159 -14.78 -8.16 -21.34
CA LYS A 159 -15.62 -8.86 -20.34
C LYS A 159 -16.50 -7.85 -19.58
N PRO A 160 -17.75 -8.22 -19.20
CA PRO A 160 -18.60 -7.38 -18.35
C PRO A 160 -17.95 -7.03 -17.01
N ALA A 161 -18.33 -5.90 -16.43
CA ALA A 161 -17.92 -5.37 -15.13
C ALA A 161 -16.45 -4.93 -15.02
N LEU A 162 -15.71 -4.82 -16.13
CA LEU A 162 -14.42 -4.16 -16.16
C LEU A 162 -14.60 -2.64 -16.15
N SER A 163 -13.57 -1.93 -15.76
CA SER A 163 -13.56 -0.47 -15.75
C SER A 163 -12.17 0.08 -16.05
N ALA A 164 -12.10 1.16 -16.77
CA ALA A 164 -10.90 1.91 -17.04
C ALA A 164 -10.92 3.27 -16.33
N GLY A 165 -9.76 3.86 -16.16
CA GLY A 165 -9.60 5.20 -15.63
C GLY A 165 -8.18 5.67 -15.90
N ARG A 166 -8.02 6.93 -16.25
CA ARG A 166 -6.77 7.53 -16.71
C ARG A 166 -5.53 7.13 -15.86
N VAL A 167 -5.52 7.51 -14.59
CA VAL A 167 -4.36 7.23 -13.69
C VAL A 167 -4.26 5.74 -13.35
N GLN A 168 -5.39 5.07 -13.18
CA GLN A 168 -5.43 3.65 -12.78
C GLN A 168 -4.91 2.72 -13.87
N SER A 169 -5.29 2.96 -15.12
CA SER A 169 -4.86 2.12 -16.25
C SER A 169 -3.35 2.25 -16.47
N VAL A 170 -2.81 3.46 -16.33
CA VAL A 170 -1.37 3.72 -16.41
C VAL A 170 -0.60 3.08 -15.24
N ALA A 171 -1.18 3.07 -14.03
CA ALA A 171 -0.57 2.36 -12.91
C ALA A 171 -0.53 0.83 -13.13
N VAL A 172 -1.57 0.25 -13.74
CA VAL A 172 -1.57 -1.16 -14.15
C VAL A 172 -0.51 -1.41 -15.22
N ARG A 173 -0.37 -0.52 -16.21
CA ARG A 173 0.66 -0.59 -17.26
C ARG A 173 2.07 -0.69 -16.66
N LEU A 174 2.42 0.16 -15.69
CA LEU A 174 3.73 0.11 -15.03
C LEU A 174 4.02 -1.26 -14.41
N ILE A 175 3.00 -1.88 -13.79
CA ILE A 175 3.14 -3.19 -13.15
C ILE A 175 3.26 -4.31 -14.20
N VAL A 176 2.47 -4.24 -15.29
CA VAL A 176 2.54 -5.21 -16.39
C VAL A 176 3.89 -5.14 -17.11
N GLU A 177 4.37 -3.94 -17.45
CA GLU A 177 5.67 -3.75 -18.08
C GLU A 177 6.81 -4.29 -17.20
N ARG A 178 6.76 -4.04 -15.89
CA ARG A 178 7.74 -4.57 -14.94
C ARG A 178 7.70 -6.10 -14.86
N GLU A 179 6.53 -6.71 -14.89
CA GLU A 179 6.41 -8.17 -14.89
C GLU A 179 7.02 -8.78 -16.17
N ARG A 180 6.81 -8.14 -17.33
CA ARG A 180 7.41 -8.53 -18.61
C ARG A 180 8.91 -8.35 -18.62
N GLU A 181 9.43 -7.26 -18.04
CA GLU A 181 10.87 -7.07 -17.83
C GLU A 181 11.47 -8.20 -16.99
N VAL A 182 10.79 -8.58 -15.91
CA VAL A 182 11.23 -9.69 -15.02
C VAL A 182 11.25 -11.03 -15.78
N HIS A 183 10.22 -11.31 -16.57
CA HIS A 183 10.16 -12.56 -17.35
C HIS A 183 11.18 -12.61 -18.51
N ALA A 184 11.48 -11.47 -19.11
CA ALA A 184 12.46 -11.38 -20.19
C ALA A 184 13.92 -11.31 -19.70
N PHE A 185 14.11 -11.13 -18.39
CA PHE A 185 15.44 -10.92 -17.84
C PHE A 185 16.29 -12.19 -17.87
N VAL A 186 17.44 -12.09 -18.51
CA VAL A 186 18.47 -13.15 -18.53
C VAL A 186 19.60 -12.76 -17.61
N SER A 187 19.81 -13.57 -16.60
CA SER A 187 20.86 -13.34 -15.59
C SER A 187 22.24 -13.72 -16.14
N GLU A 188 23.18 -12.79 -16.13
CA GLU A 188 24.57 -12.99 -16.59
C GLU A 188 25.49 -13.26 -15.40
N PRO A 189 26.31 -14.34 -15.46
CA PRO A 189 27.29 -14.63 -14.41
C PRO A 189 28.53 -13.74 -14.52
N SER A 190 29.13 -13.43 -13.39
CA SER A 190 30.48 -12.82 -13.29
C SER A 190 31.13 -13.26 -11.99
N TYR A 191 32.45 -13.20 -11.88
CA TYR A 191 33.21 -13.56 -10.71
C TYR A 191 33.71 -12.31 -9.99
N ARG A 192 33.19 -12.09 -8.77
CA ARG A 192 33.65 -11.05 -7.83
C ARG A 192 34.81 -11.64 -7.04
N VAL A 193 35.94 -10.98 -7.03
CA VAL A 193 37.12 -11.46 -6.29
C VAL A 193 37.33 -10.62 -5.04
N THR A 194 37.40 -11.30 -3.89
CA THR A 194 37.68 -10.69 -2.60
C THR A 194 38.88 -11.36 -1.95
N ALA A 195 39.77 -10.58 -1.33
CA ALA A 195 40.91 -11.06 -0.57
C ALA A 195 40.73 -10.71 0.91
N VAL A 196 41.22 -11.59 1.76
CA VAL A 196 41.36 -11.34 3.18
C VAL A 196 42.86 -11.34 3.52
N PHE A 197 43.31 -10.24 4.08
CA PHE A 197 44.67 -10.04 4.56
C PHE A 197 44.69 -9.99 6.08
N GLU A 198 45.75 -10.48 6.68
CA GLU A 198 46.05 -10.36 8.10
C GLU A 198 47.03 -9.21 8.29
N VAL A 199 46.69 -8.31 9.22
CA VAL A 199 47.50 -7.12 9.58
C VAL A 199 47.52 -6.97 11.09
N PRO A 200 48.63 -6.57 11.68
CA PRO A 200 48.63 -6.27 13.11
C PRO A 200 47.88 -4.97 13.41
N ASP A 201 47.05 -4.98 14.46
CA ASP A 201 46.43 -3.76 14.99
C ASP A 201 47.45 -2.97 15.88
N VAL A 202 46.95 -1.87 16.48
CA VAL A 202 47.77 -1.03 17.38
C VAL A 202 48.30 -1.78 18.62
N ASP A 203 47.61 -2.86 19.03
CA ASP A 203 47.95 -3.68 20.18
C ASP A 203 48.76 -4.94 19.78
N GLY A 204 49.05 -5.10 18.48
CA GLY A 204 49.77 -6.23 17.91
C GLY A 204 48.95 -7.49 17.69
N ASN A 205 47.61 -7.42 17.77
CA ASN A 205 46.75 -8.54 17.44
C ASN A 205 46.52 -8.60 15.94
N GLU A 206 46.39 -9.81 15.39
CA GLU A 206 46.07 -10.01 13.98
C GLU A 206 44.60 -9.66 13.68
N VAL A 207 44.37 -8.67 12.80
CA VAL A 207 43.07 -8.24 12.36
C VAL A 207 42.89 -8.50 10.87
N GLU A 208 41.73 -8.95 10.48
CA GLU A 208 41.40 -9.24 9.06
C GLU A 208 40.99 -7.96 8.29
N VAL A 209 41.68 -7.69 7.20
CA VAL A 209 41.36 -6.67 6.25
C VAL A 209 40.78 -7.34 5.01
N LYS A 210 39.52 -7.03 4.67
CA LYS A 210 38.88 -7.48 3.44
C LYS A 210 39.05 -6.43 2.35
N ALA A 211 39.49 -6.89 1.18
CA ALA A 211 39.63 -6.04 -0.01
C ALA A 211 38.96 -6.70 -1.21
N GLU A 212 38.43 -5.91 -2.10
CA GLU A 212 37.78 -6.34 -3.33
C GLU A 212 38.65 -5.98 -4.52
N LEU A 213 38.74 -6.87 -5.51
CA LEU A 213 39.40 -6.57 -6.77
C LEU A 213 38.60 -5.51 -7.54
N SER A 214 39.31 -4.55 -8.15
CA SER A 214 38.67 -3.47 -8.91
C SER A 214 37.91 -3.97 -10.14
N ASN A 215 38.28 -5.12 -10.69
CA ASN A 215 37.66 -5.75 -11.84
C ASN A 215 36.89 -7.04 -11.47
N ARG A 216 35.93 -7.41 -12.33
CA ARG A 216 35.24 -8.70 -12.27
C ARG A 216 35.58 -9.51 -13.51
N PHE A 217 35.73 -10.81 -13.33
CA PHE A 217 35.96 -11.74 -14.44
C PHE A 217 34.63 -12.28 -14.96
N LYS A 218 34.57 -12.48 -16.28
CA LYS A 218 33.35 -12.96 -16.93
C LYS A 218 33.20 -14.47 -16.85
N THR A 219 34.33 -15.18 -16.88
CA THR A 219 34.33 -16.64 -16.89
C THR A 219 35.06 -17.20 -15.69
N LYS A 220 34.82 -18.48 -15.40
CA LYS A 220 35.49 -19.23 -14.34
C LYS A 220 36.97 -19.41 -14.64
N GLU A 221 37.32 -19.64 -15.88
CA GLU A 221 38.69 -19.85 -16.37
C GLU A 221 39.55 -18.60 -16.14
N GLU A 222 38.98 -17.40 -16.45
CA GLU A 222 39.65 -16.11 -16.17
C GLU A 222 39.89 -15.91 -14.68
N ALA A 223 38.86 -16.18 -13.85
CA ALA A 223 38.95 -16.07 -12.40
C ALA A 223 39.97 -17.07 -11.81
N GLN A 224 40.00 -18.30 -12.33
CA GLN A 224 40.95 -19.31 -11.92
C GLN A 224 42.36 -18.93 -12.32
N ALA A 225 42.58 -18.45 -13.54
CA ALA A 225 43.91 -18.02 -14.01
C ALA A 225 44.43 -16.84 -13.14
N PHE A 226 43.56 -15.91 -12.77
CA PHE A 226 43.93 -14.85 -11.84
C PHE A 226 44.32 -15.41 -10.46
N LEU A 227 43.59 -16.38 -9.89
CA LEU A 227 43.96 -17.00 -8.62
C LEU A 227 45.27 -17.75 -8.70
N GLU A 228 45.57 -18.40 -9.86
CA GLU A 228 46.88 -19.04 -10.09
C GLU A 228 48.02 -18.01 -10.03
N THR A 229 47.81 -16.84 -10.68
CA THR A 229 48.80 -15.75 -10.62
C THR A 229 49.04 -15.27 -9.18
N CYS A 230 48.01 -15.29 -8.36
CA CYS A 230 48.08 -14.88 -6.96
C CYS A 230 48.77 -15.87 -6.03
N LYS A 231 49.06 -17.12 -6.45
CA LYS A 231 49.68 -18.14 -5.58
C LYS A 231 50.98 -17.68 -4.96
N ASP A 232 51.88 -17.17 -5.79
CA ASP A 232 53.22 -16.75 -5.40
C ASP A 232 53.39 -15.23 -5.33
N ALA A 233 52.27 -14.49 -5.46
CA ALA A 233 52.28 -13.06 -5.42
C ALA A 233 52.57 -12.49 -4.03
N GLN A 234 53.27 -11.38 -3.97
CA GLN A 234 53.40 -10.52 -2.82
C GLN A 234 52.39 -9.39 -2.92
N PHE A 235 51.81 -9.01 -1.79
CA PHE A 235 50.80 -7.97 -1.68
C PHE A 235 51.38 -6.84 -0.82
N SER A 236 51.25 -5.60 -1.32
CA SER A 236 51.69 -4.44 -0.55
C SER A 236 50.76 -3.26 -0.77
N ILE A 237 50.71 -2.37 0.18
CA ILE A 237 49.92 -1.14 0.09
C ILE A 237 50.65 -0.14 -0.79
N GLU A 238 50.03 0.21 -1.95
CA GLU A 238 50.55 1.23 -2.87
C GLU A 238 50.22 2.63 -2.38
N ASP A 239 48.96 2.81 -1.95
CA ASP A 239 48.45 4.12 -1.56
C ASP A 239 47.34 4.00 -0.52
N ILE A 240 47.25 5.01 0.34
CA ILE A 240 46.19 5.15 1.33
C ILE A 240 45.63 6.56 1.22
N THR A 241 44.35 6.66 0.95
CA THR A 241 43.68 7.95 0.84
C THR A 241 42.54 8.01 1.86
N THR A 242 42.65 8.93 2.80
CA THR A 242 41.53 9.25 3.72
C THR A 242 40.86 10.54 3.28
N ARG A 243 39.57 10.48 3.04
CA ARG A 243 38.77 11.64 2.62
C ARG A 243 37.60 11.86 3.57
N PRO A 244 37.39 13.12 4.01
CA PRO A 244 36.17 13.45 4.74
C PRO A 244 34.97 13.36 3.78
N VAL A 245 33.93 12.67 4.22
CA VAL A 245 32.63 12.55 3.53
C VAL A 245 31.56 13.12 4.43
N LYS A 246 30.72 13.99 3.88
CA LYS A 246 29.57 14.53 4.60
C LYS A 246 28.30 13.89 4.06
N LYS A 247 27.51 13.30 4.96
CA LYS A 247 26.15 12.84 4.65
C LYS A 247 25.17 13.89 5.18
N SER A 248 24.35 14.46 4.32
CA SER A 248 23.31 15.43 4.71
C SER A 248 21.96 14.75 4.93
N PRO A 249 21.14 15.24 5.87
CA PRO A 249 19.82 14.68 6.09
C PRO A 249 18.89 14.96 4.91
N ALA A 250 17.93 14.08 4.72
CA ALA A 250 16.88 14.28 3.75
C ALA A 250 15.87 15.35 4.20
N ALA A 251 15.12 15.89 3.25
CA ALA A 251 14.08 16.90 3.50
C ALA A 251 12.96 16.36 4.39
N PRO A 252 12.17 17.22 5.04
CA PRO A 252 10.93 16.84 5.70
C PRO A 252 10.00 16.05 4.77
N PHE A 253 9.04 15.34 5.33
CA PHE A 253 8.17 14.48 4.54
C PHE A 253 7.19 15.24 3.65
N THR A 254 7.11 14.79 2.40
CA THR A 254 5.94 14.93 1.54
C THR A 254 4.99 13.74 1.74
N THR A 255 3.81 13.78 1.15
CA THR A 255 2.88 12.61 1.15
C THR A 255 3.56 11.36 0.61
N SER A 256 4.25 11.48 -0.52
CA SER A 256 4.92 10.36 -1.19
C SER A 256 6.03 9.77 -0.32
N THR A 257 6.94 10.60 0.18
CA THR A 257 8.07 10.14 1.00
C THR A 257 7.61 9.57 2.35
N LEU A 258 6.53 10.11 2.94
CA LEU A 258 5.93 9.54 4.15
C LEU A 258 5.35 8.14 3.88
N GLN A 259 4.64 7.95 2.77
CA GLN A 259 4.08 6.65 2.38
C GLN A 259 5.19 5.62 2.16
N GLN A 260 6.29 6.00 1.52
CA GLN A 260 7.44 5.14 1.27
C GLN A 260 8.12 4.70 2.58
N GLU A 261 8.47 5.66 3.44
CA GLU A 261 9.17 5.35 4.70
C GLU A 261 8.28 4.62 5.72
N ALA A 262 6.99 4.93 5.78
CA ALA A 262 6.06 4.20 6.62
C ALA A 262 5.88 2.74 6.16
N ALA A 263 5.89 2.50 4.85
CA ALA A 263 5.86 1.14 4.33
C ALA A 263 7.13 0.35 4.67
N ARG A 264 8.31 0.96 4.54
CA ARG A 264 9.60 0.32 4.81
C ARG A 264 9.83 0.08 6.30
N LYS A 265 9.64 1.12 7.13
CA LYS A 265 9.98 1.08 8.57
C LYS A 265 8.87 0.53 9.46
N LEU A 266 7.60 0.77 9.11
CA LEU A 266 6.46 0.39 9.94
C LEU A 266 5.64 -0.77 9.35
N GLY A 267 5.90 -1.15 8.09
CA GLY A 267 5.13 -2.16 7.37
C GLY A 267 3.69 -1.70 7.06
N PHE A 268 3.42 -0.40 7.03
CA PHE A 268 2.10 0.13 6.75
C PHE A 268 1.82 0.09 5.24
N THR A 269 0.58 -0.21 4.87
CA THR A 269 0.14 0.03 3.49
C THR A 269 0.00 1.53 3.24
N VAL A 270 0.06 1.94 1.96
CA VAL A 270 -0.12 3.35 1.58
C VAL A 270 -1.46 3.90 2.09
N ALA A 271 -2.54 3.13 1.95
CA ALA A 271 -3.86 3.51 2.47
C ALA A 271 -3.89 3.62 4.01
N GLN A 272 -3.23 2.70 4.71
CA GLN A 272 -3.13 2.73 6.16
C GLN A 272 -2.34 3.97 6.63
N THR A 273 -1.24 4.29 5.98
CA THR A 273 -0.44 5.50 6.28
C THR A 273 -1.30 6.74 6.20
N MET A 274 -2.06 6.91 5.10
CA MET A 274 -2.92 8.08 4.92
C MET A 274 -4.07 8.13 5.94
N MET A 275 -4.66 7.01 6.28
CA MET A 275 -5.72 6.95 7.31
C MET A 275 -5.20 7.36 8.69
N VAL A 276 -4.00 6.91 9.05
CA VAL A 276 -3.39 7.27 10.34
C VAL A 276 -2.93 8.74 10.34
N ALA A 277 -2.32 9.21 9.25
CA ALA A 277 -1.93 10.61 9.10
C ALA A 277 -3.14 11.56 9.16
N GLN A 278 -4.26 11.20 8.55
CA GLN A 278 -5.51 11.96 8.64
C GLN A 278 -5.97 12.12 10.10
N ARG A 279 -5.91 11.06 10.90
CA ARG A 279 -6.27 11.14 12.33
C ARG A 279 -5.32 12.04 13.13
N LEU A 280 -4.01 11.93 12.87
CA LEU A 280 -3.02 12.78 13.52
C LEU A 280 -3.27 14.27 13.19
N TYR A 281 -3.57 14.58 11.93
CA TYR A 281 -3.91 15.93 11.49
C TYR A 281 -5.20 16.44 12.14
N GLU A 282 -6.28 15.67 12.09
CA GLU A 282 -7.58 16.04 12.67
C GLU A 282 -7.52 16.26 14.19
N ASN A 283 -6.58 15.57 14.87
CA ASN A 283 -6.30 15.77 16.28
C ASN A 283 -5.33 16.94 16.54
N GLY A 284 -4.88 17.65 15.52
CA GLY A 284 -3.97 18.78 15.63
C GLY A 284 -2.53 18.41 16.01
N GLN A 285 -2.10 17.18 15.69
CA GLN A 285 -0.77 16.66 16.07
C GLN A 285 0.28 16.83 14.99
N ILE A 286 -0.14 16.87 13.71
CA ILE A 286 0.73 17.14 12.55
C ILE A 286 0.09 18.16 11.62
N THR A 287 0.89 18.72 10.71
CA THR A 287 0.42 19.55 9.60
C THR A 287 -0.37 18.72 8.59
N TYR A 288 -0.99 19.38 7.63
CA TYR A 288 -1.77 18.72 6.58
C TYR A 288 -0.94 17.68 5.82
N MET A 289 -1.48 16.48 5.71
CA MET A 289 -0.74 15.31 5.23
C MET A 289 -0.77 15.11 3.71
N ARG A 290 -1.56 15.90 2.96
CA ARG A 290 -1.59 15.85 1.49
C ARG A 290 -0.80 17.03 0.94
N THR A 291 0.51 16.89 0.86
CA THR A 291 1.41 17.94 0.38
C THR A 291 2.57 17.31 -0.40
N ASP A 292 3.02 18.00 -1.41
CA ASP A 292 4.27 17.75 -2.14
C ASP A 292 5.37 18.76 -1.76
N SER A 293 5.05 19.68 -0.85
CA SER A 293 6.00 20.67 -0.32
C SER A 293 6.95 20.06 0.71
N VAL A 294 8.19 20.49 0.65
CA VAL A 294 9.25 20.21 1.66
C VAL A 294 9.56 21.44 2.52
N ASN A 295 8.82 22.54 2.35
CA ASN A 295 9.05 23.79 3.05
C ASN A 295 8.62 23.68 4.51
N LEU A 296 9.32 24.40 5.39
CA LEU A 296 8.96 24.61 6.79
C LEU A 296 8.79 26.11 7.06
N SER A 297 7.76 26.46 7.81
CA SER A 297 7.55 27.84 8.27
C SER A 297 8.69 28.30 9.19
N ASP A 298 8.88 29.58 9.30
CA ASP A 298 9.89 30.14 10.20
C ASP A 298 9.62 29.76 11.67
N LEU A 299 8.36 29.59 12.06
CA LEU A 299 7.99 29.05 13.37
C LEU A 299 8.51 27.62 13.55
N ALA A 300 8.27 26.74 12.56
CA ALA A 300 8.73 25.36 12.58
C ALA A 300 10.25 25.25 12.59
N LEU A 301 10.95 26.08 11.81
CA LEU A 301 12.41 26.15 11.80
C LEU A 301 12.97 26.56 13.17
N ASN A 302 12.39 27.59 13.79
CA ASN A 302 12.82 28.09 15.09
C ASN A 302 12.54 27.12 16.23
N THR A 303 11.37 26.49 16.26
CA THR A 303 11.01 25.49 17.28
C THR A 303 11.85 24.22 17.13
N SER A 304 12.10 23.75 15.89
CA SER A 304 13.02 22.63 15.62
C SER A 304 14.43 22.94 16.14
N LYS A 305 14.95 24.16 15.86
CA LYS A 305 16.25 24.59 16.37
C LYS A 305 16.32 24.54 17.90
N GLN A 306 15.30 25.07 18.57
CA GLN A 306 15.25 25.06 20.04
C GLN A 306 15.17 23.64 20.60
N THR A 307 14.37 22.77 19.99
CA THR A 307 14.26 21.36 20.39
C THR A 307 15.60 20.63 20.24
N ILE A 308 16.29 20.79 19.11
CA ILE A 308 17.60 20.17 18.88
C ILE A 308 18.62 20.72 19.91
N LEU A 309 18.61 22.03 20.14
CA LEU A 309 19.51 22.67 21.09
C LEU A 309 19.32 22.11 22.52
N SER A 310 18.06 21.94 22.96
CA SER A 310 17.75 21.42 24.29
C SER A 310 18.07 19.93 24.45
N LEU A 311 17.86 19.10 23.42
CA LEU A 311 18.04 17.66 23.49
C LEU A 311 19.49 17.22 23.24
N MET A 312 20.24 17.91 22.37
CA MET A 312 21.52 17.43 21.84
C MET A 312 22.64 18.46 21.86
N GLY A 313 22.32 19.74 22.04
CA GLY A 313 23.28 20.84 22.09
C GLY A 313 23.56 21.50 20.73
N GLU A 314 24.30 22.61 20.77
CA GLU A 314 24.52 23.51 19.63
C GLU A 314 25.21 22.85 18.43
N ARG A 315 26.13 21.91 18.66
CA ARG A 315 26.87 21.21 17.60
C ARG A 315 25.95 20.45 16.62
N TYR A 316 24.78 20.01 17.10
CA TYR A 316 23.82 19.29 16.28
C TYR A 316 22.87 20.17 15.49
N VAL A 317 22.87 21.48 15.70
CA VAL A 317 21.97 22.43 15.04
C VAL A 317 22.51 22.86 13.69
N LYS A 318 21.73 22.66 12.63
CA LYS A 318 21.98 23.25 11.29
C LYS A 318 20.65 23.46 10.59
N VAL A 319 20.07 24.65 10.79
CA VAL A 319 18.80 24.99 10.14
C VAL A 319 18.97 25.05 8.62
N ARG A 320 18.05 24.42 7.88
CA ARG A 320 18.04 24.37 6.41
C ARG A 320 16.66 24.74 5.89
N LYS A 321 16.65 25.50 4.81
CA LYS A 321 15.48 25.69 3.95
C LYS A 321 15.62 24.76 2.74
N PHE A 322 14.65 23.90 2.56
CA PHE A 322 14.59 23.01 1.40
C PHE A 322 13.73 23.68 0.32
N ALA A 323 14.12 23.56 -0.93
CA ALA A 323 13.34 24.03 -2.05
C ALA A 323 12.61 22.84 -2.72
N THR A 324 11.35 23.01 -2.99
CA THR A 324 10.53 22.05 -3.74
C THR A 324 11.00 22.04 -5.20
N LYS A 325 11.34 20.88 -5.74
CA LYS A 325 11.85 20.74 -7.11
C LYS A 325 10.75 20.71 -8.17
N THR A 326 9.52 20.47 -7.77
CA THR A 326 8.36 20.32 -8.66
C THR A 326 7.82 21.69 -9.03
N LYS A 327 7.91 22.07 -10.33
CA LYS A 327 7.19 23.22 -10.85
C LYS A 327 5.69 22.92 -10.73
N GLY A 328 4.91 23.83 -10.13
CA GLY A 328 3.48 23.62 -9.86
C GLY A 328 3.18 22.94 -8.50
N ALA A 329 4.20 22.73 -7.66
CA ALA A 329 3.95 22.45 -6.25
C ALA A 329 3.18 23.62 -5.64
N GLN A 330 2.15 23.35 -4.85
CA GLN A 330 1.45 24.38 -4.09
C GLN A 330 2.43 24.94 -3.06
N GLU A 331 3.23 25.95 -3.46
CA GLU A 331 4.29 26.55 -2.63
C GLU A 331 3.78 27.10 -1.29
N ALA A 332 2.47 27.33 -1.18
CA ALA A 332 1.83 27.78 0.05
C ALA A 332 1.78 26.71 1.15
N HIS A 333 1.93 25.43 0.81
CA HIS A 333 1.84 24.36 1.77
C HIS A 333 3.16 24.12 2.50
N GLU A 334 3.07 23.72 3.78
CA GLU A 334 4.19 23.18 4.52
C GLU A 334 4.38 21.67 4.27
N ALA A 335 5.58 21.18 4.59
CA ALA A 335 5.85 19.75 4.71
C ALA A 335 5.04 19.11 5.84
N ILE A 336 4.95 17.78 5.83
CA ILE A 336 4.34 17.02 6.92
C ILE A 336 5.29 17.05 8.13
N ARG A 337 4.88 17.69 9.20
CA ARG A 337 5.65 17.87 10.42
C ARG A 337 4.77 17.82 11.68
N PRO A 338 5.35 17.59 12.86
CA PRO A 338 4.64 17.81 14.12
C PRO A 338 4.18 19.28 14.25
N THR A 339 3.03 19.52 14.87
CA THR A 339 2.58 20.87 15.21
C THR A 339 3.34 21.43 16.41
N TYR A 340 3.75 20.56 17.34
CA TYR A 340 4.52 20.90 18.53
C TYR A 340 5.81 20.07 18.53
N MET A 341 6.94 20.72 18.20
CA MET A 341 8.24 20.05 18.03
C MET A 341 8.82 19.50 19.34
N GLU A 342 8.43 20.05 20.47
CA GLU A 342 8.82 19.60 21.80
C GLU A 342 8.23 18.24 22.19
N ASN A 343 7.18 17.81 21.52
CA ASN A 343 6.52 16.54 21.78
C ASN A 343 7.16 15.43 20.91
N GLU A 344 7.99 14.58 21.49
CA GLU A 344 8.59 13.44 20.79
C GLU A 344 7.58 12.33 20.49
N THR A 345 6.50 12.26 21.26
CA THR A 345 5.43 11.28 21.14
C THR A 345 4.07 11.91 21.41
N VAL A 346 3.01 11.22 21.04
CA VAL A 346 1.63 11.67 21.22
C VAL A 346 0.77 10.60 21.89
N ASN A 347 -0.31 11.05 22.51
CA ASN A 347 -1.36 10.15 23.00
C ASN A 347 -2.19 9.64 21.80
N GLY A 348 -2.36 8.35 21.70
CA GLY A 348 -3.09 7.73 20.60
C GLY A 348 -2.91 6.22 20.55
N THR A 349 -3.39 5.61 19.48
CA THR A 349 -3.15 4.19 19.20
C THR A 349 -1.68 3.94 18.89
N GLY A 350 -1.21 2.70 19.06
CA GLY A 350 0.17 2.36 18.71
C GLY A 350 0.57 2.64 17.25
N GLN A 351 -0.40 2.67 16.34
CA GLN A 351 -0.16 3.07 14.94
C GLN A 351 0.05 4.58 14.81
N GLU A 352 -0.76 5.38 15.50
CA GLU A 352 -0.63 6.84 15.53
C GLU A 352 0.70 7.26 16.17
N GLN A 353 1.07 6.63 17.28
CA GLN A 353 2.36 6.88 17.94
C GLN A 353 3.56 6.59 17.04
N LYS A 354 3.57 5.42 16.37
CA LYS A 354 4.66 5.02 15.46
C LYS A 354 4.79 5.95 14.26
N LEU A 355 3.66 6.35 13.66
CA LEU A 355 3.70 7.24 12.50
C LEU A 355 4.12 8.65 12.91
N TYR A 356 3.63 9.15 14.04
CA TYR A 356 4.04 10.45 14.59
C TYR A 356 5.53 10.49 14.91
N GLU A 357 6.05 9.46 15.59
CA GLU A 357 7.48 9.33 15.89
C GLU A 357 8.35 9.34 14.62
N LEU A 358 7.91 8.66 13.56
CA LEU A 358 8.57 8.67 12.26
C LEU A 358 8.62 10.09 11.67
N ILE A 359 7.50 10.82 11.71
CA ILE A 359 7.38 12.20 11.22
C ILE A 359 8.27 13.13 12.06
N TRP A 360 8.23 13.00 13.38
CA TRP A 360 9.02 13.81 14.30
C TRP A 360 10.52 13.61 14.04
N LYS A 361 10.98 12.37 14.00
CA LYS A 361 12.39 12.03 13.75
C LYS A 361 12.89 12.60 12.42
N ARG A 362 12.11 12.48 11.36
CA ARG A 362 12.46 13.00 10.04
C ARG A 362 12.55 14.53 10.05
N THR A 363 11.58 15.19 10.66
CA THR A 363 11.55 16.65 10.74
C THR A 363 12.74 17.19 11.53
N ILE A 364 13.00 16.65 12.72
CA ILE A 364 14.14 17.05 13.56
C ILE A 364 15.45 16.76 12.82
N ALA A 365 15.65 15.56 12.28
CA ALA A 365 16.85 15.20 11.54
C ALA A 365 17.12 16.15 10.36
N SER A 366 16.09 16.62 9.67
CA SER A 366 16.23 17.56 8.55
C SER A 366 16.88 18.88 8.94
N GLN A 367 16.77 19.28 10.22
CA GLN A 367 17.30 20.53 10.77
C GLN A 367 18.57 20.31 11.61
N MET A 368 19.11 19.08 11.61
CA MET A 368 20.35 18.72 12.31
C MET A 368 21.58 18.88 11.42
N ALA A 369 22.75 18.93 12.05
CA ALA A 369 24.04 18.98 11.37
C ALA A 369 24.27 17.71 10.51
N ASP A 370 25.07 17.86 9.44
CA ASP A 370 25.50 16.74 8.63
C ASP A 370 26.26 15.71 9.49
N ALA A 371 26.18 14.45 9.12
CA ALA A 371 27.09 13.45 9.63
C ALA A 371 28.43 13.60 8.90
N GLU A 372 29.51 13.56 9.67
CA GLU A 372 30.88 13.63 9.16
C GLU A 372 31.51 12.26 9.30
N LEU A 373 31.95 11.73 8.20
CA LEU A 373 32.56 10.41 8.09
C LEU A 373 33.95 10.56 7.48
N GLU A 374 34.85 9.70 7.90
CA GLU A 374 36.16 9.54 7.27
C GLU A 374 36.16 8.23 6.49
N LYS A 375 36.24 8.35 5.16
CA LYS A 375 36.37 7.19 4.28
C LYS A 375 37.83 6.98 3.93
N THR A 376 38.38 5.88 4.42
CA THR A 376 39.73 5.44 4.09
C THR A 376 39.65 4.39 2.97
N THR A 377 40.44 4.60 1.95
CA THR A 377 40.61 3.67 0.82
C THR A 377 42.09 3.28 0.75
N ALA A 378 42.39 2.01 0.88
CA ALA A 378 43.72 1.46 0.69
C ALA A 378 43.78 0.67 -0.62
N THR A 379 44.73 1.05 -1.46
CA THR A 379 45.01 0.38 -2.74
C THR A 379 46.14 -0.62 -2.53
N ILE A 380 45.88 -1.89 -2.82
CA ILE A 380 46.81 -3.00 -2.61
C ILE A 380 47.24 -3.51 -3.99
N VAL A 381 48.52 -3.46 -4.25
CA VAL A 381 49.14 -4.01 -5.47
C VAL A 381 49.55 -5.44 -5.32
N ILE A 382 49.53 -6.12 -6.46
CA ILE A 382 49.90 -7.55 -6.61
C ILE A 382 51.20 -7.57 -7.40
N SER A 383 52.25 -8.19 -6.88
CA SER A 383 53.60 -8.13 -7.46
C SER A 383 53.72 -8.60 -8.92
N ASN A 384 52.85 -9.48 -9.36
CA ASN A 384 52.88 -10.13 -10.67
C ASN A 384 51.54 -9.95 -11.46
N SER A 385 50.75 -8.93 -11.12
CA SER A 385 49.52 -8.56 -11.84
C SER A 385 49.37 -7.05 -11.88
N SER A 386 48.74 -6.54 -12.92
CA SER A 386 48.32 -5.12 -13.02
C SER A 386 47.03 -4.83 -12.26
N GLU A 387 46.29 -5.86 -11.86
CA GLU A 387 45.07 -5.73 -11.08
C GLU A 387 45.37 -5.29 -9.65
N LYS A 388 44.43 -4.59 -9.03
CA LYS A 388 44.59 -4.07 -7.66
C LYS A 388 43.39 -4.45 -6.78
N PHE A 389 43.68 -4.77 -5.55
CA PHE A 389 42.63 -4.88 -4.53
C PHE A 389 42.41 -3.53 -3.84
N ILE A 390 41.14 -3.25 -3.54
CA ILE A 390 40.73 -2.04 -2.86
C ILE A 390 40.09 -2.44 -1.53
N ALA A 391 40.67 -1.98 -0.43
CA ALA A 391 40.07 -2.08 0.88
C ALA A 391 39.47 -0.72 1.27
N THR A 392 38.21 -0.72 1.70
CA THR A 392 37.53 0.50 2.13
C THR A 392 37.08 0.35 3.59
N GLY A 393 37.24 1.45 4.33
CA GLY A 393 36.73 1.56 5.70
C GLY A 393 36.06 2.92 5.86
N GLU A 394 35.06 2.98 6.72
CA GLU A 394 34.34 4.21 7.02
C GLU A 394 34.23 4.36 8.54
N VAL A 395 34.59 5.52 9.06
CA VAL A 395 34.49 5.87 10.47
C VAL A 395 33.59 7.07 10.62
N ILE A 396 32.63 7.01 11.51
CA ILE A 396 31.77 8.15 11.83
C ILE A 396 32.54 9.04 12.83
N ALA A 397 33.06 10.16 12.32
CA ALA A 397 33.74 11.18 13.14
C ALA A 397 32.74 12.02 13.94
N PHE A 398 31.57 12.26 13.35
CA PHE A 398 30.45 12.94 13.97
C PHE A 398 29.14 12.42 13.41
N ASP A 399 28.25 11.91 14.29
CA ASP A 399 27.03 11.23 13.90
C ASP A 399 25.97 12.20 13.34
N GLY A 400 25.98 13.48 13.72
CA GLY A 400 25.05 14.47 13.22
C GLY A 400 23.59 13.99 13.27
N PHE A 401 22.88 14.13 12.14
CA PHE A 401 21.48 13.69 12.05
C PHE A 401 21.27 12.17 12.16
N LEU A 402 22.28 11.36 11.89
CA LEU A 402 22.21 9.89 12.00
C LEU A 402 21.87 9.43 13.42
N ARG A 403 22.13 10.27 14.43
CA ARG A 403 21.77 10.03 15.82
C ARG A 403 20.26 9.85 16.02
N VAL A 404 19.45 10.51 15.20
CA VAL A 404 17.98 10.51 15.31
C VAL A 404 17.33 9.70 14.22
N TYR A 405 17.87 9.77 13.00
CA TYR A 405 17.23 9.23 11.83
C TYR A 405 18.20 8.66 10.80
N LYS A 406 17.97 7.41 10.42
CA LYS A 406 18.63 6.76 9.29
C LYS A 406 17.56 6.43 8.24
N GLU A 407 17.77 6.82 6.98
CA GLU A 407 16.88 6.45 5.89
C GLU A 407 16.93 4.94 5.62
N SER A 408 15.83 4.41 5.08
CA SER A 408 15.76 3.04 4.58
C SER A 408 15.66 3.04 3.06
N TYR A 409 16.32 2.07 2.42
CA TYR A 409 16.33 1.89 0.98
C TYR A 409 15.60 0.58 0.63
N ASP A 410 15.11 0.47 -0.60
CA ASP A 410 14.41 -0.74 -1.07
C ASP A 410 15.36 -1.92 -1.32
N ASP A 411 16.67 -1.66 -1.47
CA ASP A 411 17.72 -2.66 -1.71
C ASP A 411 18.60 -2.81 -0.46
N ASP A 412 18.42 -3.92 0.26
CA ASP A 412 19.27 -4.29 1.42
C ASP A 412 20.71 -4.69 1.01
N ASN A 413 21.01 -4.75 -0.28
CA ASN A 413 22.29 -5.26 -0.79
C ASN A 413 23.48 -4.28 -0.66
N GLU A 414 23.23 -3.01 -0.35
CA GLU A 414 24.31 -2.01 -0.15
C GLU A 414 24.83 -1.93 1.29
N GLN A 415 24.26 -2.71 2.22
CA GLN A 415 24.62 -2.59 3.64
C GLN A 415 25.83 -3.43 4.09
N GLU A 416 26.41 -4.28 3.22
CA GLU A 416 27.51 -5.17 3.64
C GLU A 416 28.82 -4.45 4.04
N ASP A 417 29.01 -3.17 3.64
CA ASP A 417 30.25 -2.42 3.87
C ASP A 417 30.10 -1.16 4.76
N GLU A 418 28.90 -0.83 5.28
CA GLU A 418 28.74 0.31 6.18
C GLU A 418 29.34 0.03 7.57
N GLY A 419 30.38 0.78 7.93
CA GLY A 419 30.91 0.82 9.30
C GLY A 419 32.07 -0.11 9.60
N ARG A 420 32.77 -0.66 8.60
CA ARG A 420 34.03 -1.38 8.83
C ARG A 420 35.16 -0.41 9.12
N LEU A 421 35.77 -0.56 10.28
CA LEU A 421 37.03 0.08 10.62
C LEU A 421 38.16 -0.64 9.88
N LEU A 422 39.03 0.11 9.19
CA LEU A 422 40.32 -0.41 8.77
C LEU A 422 41.31 -0.24 9.93
N PRO A 423 42.16 -1.23 10.21
CA PRO A 423 43.26 -1.04 11.14
C PRO A 423 44.23 0.02 10.60
N PRO A 424 45.13 0.53 11.42
CA PRO A 424 46.16 1.45 10.94
C PRO A 424 47.03 0.73 9.91
N LEU A 425 47.00 1.28 8.68
CA LEU A 425 47.77 0.76 7.53
C LEU A 425 48.79 1.80 7.11
N SER A 426 49.93 1.35 6.56
CA SER A 426 51.02 2.18 6.12
C SER A 426 51.36 1.94 4.65
N LYS A 427 51.69 3.01 3.90
CA LYS A 427 52.18 2.90 2.50
C LYS A 427 53.44 2.07 2.45
N GLY A 428 53.51 1.10 1.51
CA GLY A 428 54.60 0.16 1.34
C GLY A 428 54.55 -1.06 2.29
N GLU A 429 53.58 -1.13 3.17
CA GLU A 429 53.35 -2.25 4.07
C GLU A 429 53.03 -3.52 3.29
N LYS A 430 53.73 -4.62 3.66
CA LYS A 430 53.51 -5.95 3.11
C LYS A 430 52.38 -6.63 3.86
N LEU A 431 51.42 -7.15 3.11
CA LEU A 431 50.23 -7.79 3.60
C LEU A 431 50.37 -9.31 3.53
N ILE A 432 49.98 -9.99 4.59
CA ILE A 432 49.94 -11.45 4.64
C ILE A 432 48.56 -11.90 4.11
N ARG A 433 48.56 -12.60 2.97
CA ARG A 433 47.34 -13.14 2.39
C ARG A 433 46.85 -14.33 3.21
N LYS A 434 45.65 -14.19 3.79
CA LYS A 434 44.95 -15.31 4.43
C LYS A 434 44.26 -16.20 3.41
N GLU A 435 43.39 -15.59 2.58
CA GLU A 435 42.68 -16.27 1.50
C GLU A 435 42.23 -15.29 0.43
N ILE A 436 42.01 -15.78 -0.80
CA ILE A 436 41.35 -15.05 -1.89
C ILE A 436 40.18 -15.90 -2.38
N LEU A 437 39.03 -15.28 -2.52
CA LEU A 437 37.79 -15.89 -2.98
C LEU A 437 37.35 -15.28 -4.29
N ALA A 438 37.20 -16.08 -5.33
CA ALA A 438 36.46 -15.67 -6.53
C ALA A 438 35.06 -16.28 -6.46
N THR A 439 34.08 -15.46 -6.19
CA THR A 439 32.70 -15.87 -5.99
C THR A 439 31.85 -15.51 -7.20
N GLN A 440 31.21 -16.51 -7.80
CA GLN A 440 30.27 -16.29 -8.87
C GLN A 440 29.09 -15.44 -8.37
N ARG A 441 28.82 -14.36 -9.07
CA ARG A 441 27.68 -13.47 -8.84
C ARG A 441 26.93 -13.29 -10.15
N PHE A 442 25.69 -12.93 -10.05
CA PHE A 442 24.81 -12.79 -11.20
C PHE A 442 24.22 -11.40 -11.23
N THR A 443 23.97 -10.89 -12.43
CA THR A 443 23.17 -9.69 -12.57
C THR A 443 21.82 -9.89 -11.93
N GLN A 444 21.31 -8.85 -11.27
CA GLN A 444 20.04 -8.92 -10.56
C GLN A 444 18.88 -8.46 -11.45
N CYS A 445 17.79 -9.22 -11.41
CA CYS A 445 16.55 -8.84 -12.06
C CYS A 445 16.01 -7.55 -11.43
N PRO A 446 15.45 -6.62 -12.24
CA PRO A 446 14.75 -5.48 -11.69
C PRO A 446 13.65 -5.91 -10.70
N PRO A 447 13.60 -5.37 -9.48
CA PRO A 447 12.64 -5.80 -8.49
C PRO A 447 11.21 -5.41 -8.91
N ARG A 448 10.24 -6.27 -8.63
CA ARG A 448 8.83 -5.94 -8.78
C ARG A 448 8.44 -4.80 -7.83
N TYR A 449 7.42 -4.05 -8.20
CA TYR A 449 6.96 -2.94 -7.38
C TYR A 449 6.35 -3.41 -6.06
N THR A 450 6.69 -2.72 -4.98
CA THR A 450 5.88 -2.63 -3.76
C THR A 450 4.92 -1.46 -3.89
N GLU A 451 3.95 -1.31 -2.98
CA GLU A 451 3.13 -0.08 -2.95
C GLU A 451 4.00 1.18 -2.84
N ALA A 452 5.06 1.14 -2.02
CA ALA A 452 5.98 2.24 -1.81
C ALA A 452 6.77 2.61 -3.07
N SER A 453 7.39 1.62 -3.73
CA SER A 453 8.16 1.87 -4.94
C SER A 453 7.28 2.25 -6.14
N LEU A 454 6.00 1.82 -6.16
CA LEU A 454 5.05 2.28 -7.16
C LEU A 454 4.65 3.76 -6.93
N VAL A 455 4.43 4.17 -5.68
CA VAL A 455 4.20 5.61 -5.36
C VAL A 455 5.37 6.45 -5.83
N ARG A 456 6.60 6.03 -5.51
CA ARG A 456 7.81 6.71 -5.96
C ARG A 456 7.85 6.82 -7.49
N LYS A 457 7.55 5.73 -8.20
CA LYS A 457 7.57 5.72 -9.67
C LYS A 457 6.51 6.63 -10.28
N LEU A 458 5.30 6.65 -9.71
CA LEU A 458 4.24 7.57 -10.12
C LEU A 458 4.64 9.04 -9.92
N GLU A 459 5.25 9.37 -8.78
CA GLU A 459 5.78 10.71 -8.49
C GLU A 459 6.89 11.11 -9.47
N GLU A 460 7.87 10.24 -9.72
CA GLU A 460 8.95 10.47 -10.69
C GLU A 460 8.44 10.77 -12.10
N LEU A 461 7.35 10.14 -12.49
CA LEU A 461 6.69 10.33 -13.79
C LEU A 461 5.71 11.50 -13.81
N GLY A 462 5.45 12.17 -12.67
CA GLY A 462 4.44 13.22 -12.56
C GLY A 462 2.99 12.72 -12.64
N ILE A 463 2.77 11.42 -12.45
CA ILE A 463 1.46 10.76 -12.57
C ILE A 463 0.74 10.75 -11.22
N GLY A 464 -0.38 11.44 -11.15
CA GLY A 464 -1.14 11.60 -9.91
C GLY A 464 -0.63 12.75 -9.03
N ARG A 465 -1.23 12.87 -7.86
CA ARG A 465 -0.94 13.92 -6.86
C ARG A 465 -1.10 13.31 -5.45
N PRO A 466 -0.70 14.00 -4.39
CA PRO A 466 -0.83 13.53 -3.00
C PRO A 466 -2.21 12.93 -2.65
N SER A 467 -3.29 13.47 -3.21
CA SER A 467 -4.65 12.98 -2.99
C SER A 467 -4.98 11.68 -3.73
N THR A 468 -4.24 11.30 -4.77
CA THR A 468 -4.60 10.20 -5.69
C THR A 468 -3.73 8.96 -5.59
N TYR A 469 -2.52 9.01 -5.01
CA TYR A 469 -1.63 7.83 -4.92
C TYR A 469 -2.29 6.65 -4.19
N ALA A 470 -2.75 6.86 -2.97
CA ALA A 470 -3.37 5.81 -2.16
C ALA A 470 -4.68 5.28 -2.77
N PRO A 471 -5.63 6.13 -3.24
CA PRO A 471 -6.82 5.67 -3.95
C PRO A 471 -6.51 4.85 -5.21
N THR A 472 -5.54 5.25 -6.02
CA THR A 472 -5.16 4.53 -7.24
C THR A 472 -4.69 3.13 -6.92
N ILE A 473 -3.73 2.97 -6.00
CA ILE A 473 -3.18 1.67 -5.60
C ILE A 473 -4.26 0.77 -5.00
N SER A 474 -5.13 1.33 -4.17
CA SER A 474 -6.25 0.58 -3.58
C SER A 474 -7.26 0.13 -4.65
N THR A 475 -7.57 1.00 -5.61
CA THR A 475 -8.57 0.73 -6.64
C THR A 475 -8.12 -0.36 -7.62
N VAL A 476 -6.87 -0.34 -8.08
CA VAL A 476 -6.38 -1.39 -9.02
C VAL A 476 -6.37 -2.77 -8.37
N GLN A 477 -6.13 -2.86 -7.06
CA GLN A 477 -6.24 -4.09 -6.29
C GLN A 477 -7.71 -4.52 -6.09
N GLN A 478 -8.59 -3.60 -5.70
CA GLN A 478 -10.03 -3.88 -5.51
C GLN A 478 -10.72 -4.33 -6.80
N ARG A 479 -10.28 -3.81 -7.95
CA ARG A 479 -10.77 -4.20 -9.28
C ARG A 479 -10.20 -5.54 -9.75
N GLY A 480 -9.24 -6.10 -9.02
CA GLY A 480 -8.59 -7.36 -9.35
C GLY A 480 -7.71 -7.28 -10.61
N TYR A 481 -7.16 -6.12 -10.93
CA TYR A 481 -6.15 -5.97 -11.98
C TYR A 481 -4.75 -6.24 -11.48
N VAL A 482 -4.54 -6.03 -10.20
CA VAL A 482 -3.29 -6.23 -9.48
C VAL A 482 -3.59 -6.95 -8.19
N GLU A 483 -2.73 -7.85 -7.79
CA GLU A 483 -2.78 -8.51 -6.48
C GLU A 483 -1.43 -8.43 -5.77
N LYS A 484 -1.47 -8.53 -4.43
CA LYS A 484 -0.25 -8.69 -3.64
C LYS A 484 0.15 -10.15 -3.61
N GLY A 485 1.37 -10.42 -4.04
CA GLY A 485 1.93 -11.76 -4.06
C GLY A 485 3.30 -11.84 -3.38
N ASN A 486 3.70 -13.08 -3.13
CA ASN A 486 5.04 -13.44 -2.70
C ASN A 486 5.59 -14.43 -3.71
N SER A 487 6.87 -14.31 -4.06
CA SER A 487 7.61 -15.34 -4.79
C SER A 487 8.50 -16.10 -3.80
N GLU A 488 8.44 -17.40 -3.80
CA GLU A 488 9.30 -18.23 -2.94
C GLU A 488 10.75 -18.26 -3.44
N GLY A 489 10.96 -17.82 -4.68
CA GLY A 489 12.26 -17.88 -5.35
C GLY A 489 12.65 -19.28 -5.76
N VAL A 490 13.78 -19.36 -6.46
CA VAL A 490 14.34 -20.61 -6.98
C VAL A 490 15.76 -20.79 -6.44
N LYS A 491 16.13 -22.00 -6.12
CA LYS A 491 17.51 -22.34 -5.73
C LYS A 491 18.42 -22.24 -6.95
N ARG A 492 19.44 -21.42 -6.87
CA ARG A 492 20.46 -21.26 -7.91
C ARG A 492 21.82 -21.66 -7.36
N PRO A 493 22.53 -22.60 -7.98
CA PRO A 493 23.91 -22.90 -7.63
C PRO A 493 24.84 -21.74 -8.06
N TYR A 494 25.90 -21.53 -7.31
CA TYR A 494 26.99 -20.61 -7.66
C TYR A 494 28.33 -21.17 -7.20
N ASP A 495 29.38 -20.90 -7.98
CA ASP A 495 30.71 -21.43 -7.72
C ASP A 495 31.56 -20.44 -6.91
N ILE A 496 32.36 -20.98 -6.02
CA ILE A 496 33.38 -20.27 -5.26
C ILE A 496 34.71 -20.95 -5.52
N LEU A 497 35.63 -20.23 -6.11
CA LEU A 497 37.04 -20.62 -6.19
C LEU A 497 37.79 -19.97 -5.02
N LYS A 498 38.43 -20.78 -4.20
CA LYS A 498 39.13 -20.33 -2.99
C LYS A 498 40.62 -20.66 -3.06
N LEU A 499 41.44 -19.64 -3.02
CA LEU A 499 42.89 -19.78 -2.83
C LEU A 499 43.25 -19.63 -1.36
N LYS A 500 43.73 -20.71 -0.72
CA LYS A 500 44.21 -20.72 0.66
C LYS A 500 45.41 -21.66 0.78
N GLY A 501 46.48 -21.23 1.47
CA GLY A 501 47.66 -22.05 1.66
C GLY A 501 48.34 -22.54 0.36
N GLY A 502 48.27 -21.70 -0.73
CA GLY A 502 48.82 -22.06 -2.04
C GLY A 502 47.97 -23.03 -2.86
N LYS A 503 46.81 -23.50 -2.34
CA LYS A 503 45.91 -24.42 -3.04
C LYS A 503 44.64 -23.70 -3.47
N ILE A 504 44.17 -23.95 -4.66
CA ILE A 504 42.86 -23.50 -5.13
C ILE A 504 41.90 -24.66 -4.94
N THR A 505 40.82 -24.41 -4.27
CA THR A 505 39.71 -25.33 -4.07
C THR A 505 38.44 -24.75 -4.65
N GLU A 506 37.63 -25.59 -5.25
CA GLU A 506 36.34 -25.22 -5.80
C GLU A 506 35.22 -25.75 -4.89
N THR A 507 34.19 -24.93 -4.67
CA THR A 507 32.99 -25.31 -3.90
C THR A 507 31.79 -24.68 -4.53
N THR A 508 30.77 -25.48 -4.80
CA THR A 508 29.48 -24.97 -5.26
C THR A 508 28.54 -24.79 -4.06
N LYS A 509 27.98 -23.59 -3.90
CA LYS A 509 26.95 -23.28 -2.91
C LYS A 509 25.64 -22.95 -3.62
N THR A 510 24.57 -22.87 -2.85
CA THR A 510 23.23 -22.54 -3.39
C THR A 510 22.72 -21.26 -2.72
N GLU A 511 22.17 -20.34 -3.52
CA GLU A 511 21.45 -19.17 -3.06
C GLU A 511 19.98 -19.24 -3.48
N MET A 512 19.12 -18.49 -2.80
CA MET A 512 17.72 -18.29 -3.24
C MET A 512 17.63 -17.03 -4.08
N THR A 513 17.25 -17.17 -5.34
CA THR A 513 17.04 -16.02 -6.25
C THR A 513 15.56 -15.81 -6.53
N GLY A 514 15.13 -14.55 -6.70
CA GLY A 514 13.74 -14.22 -6.99
C GLY A 514 12.78 -14.40 -5.80
N ASN A 515 13.30 -14.54 -4.57
CA ASN A 515 12.47 -14.50 -3.37
C ASN A 515 12.02 -13.07 -3.10
N GLU A 516 10.74 -12.81 -3.27
CA GLU A 516 10.15 -11.49 -3.10
C GLU A 516 8.91 -11.57 -2.21
N LYS A 517 8.68 -10.54 -1.37
CA LYS A 517 7.54 -10.47 -0.46
C LYS A 517 6.72 -9.21 -0.72
N ALA A 518 5.39 -9.36 -0.59
CA ALA A 518 4.42 -8.26 -0.67
C ALA A 518 4.55 -7.40 -1.94
N LYS A 519 4.89 -8.02 -3.07
CA LYS A 519 5.01 -7.35 -4.38
C LYS A 519 3.67 -7.23 -5.07
N LEU A 520 3.53 -6.21 -5.91
CA LEU A 520 2.38 -6.00 -6.77
C LEU A 520 2.57 -6.80 -8.06
N LEU A 521 1.70 -7.74 -8.29
CA LEU A 521 1.69 -8.62 -9.46
C LEU A 521 0.47 -8.31 -10.31
N PRO A 522 0.60 -8.23 -11.65
CA PRO A 522 -0.57 -8.09 -12.50
C PRO A 522 -1.34 -9.42 -12.51
N THR A 523 -2.66 -9.35 -12.54
CA THR A 523 -3.50 -10.50 -12.83
C THR A 523 -3.65 -10.67 -14.35
N ASP A 524 -4.01 -11.87 -14.82
CA ASP A 524 -4.32 -12.08 -16.24
C ASP A 524 -5.39 -11.10 -16.75
N THR A 525 -6.38 -10.75 -15.92
CA THR A 525 -7.37 -9.73 -16.27
C THR A 525 -6.74 -8.36 -16.43
N GLY A 526 -5.79 -8.01 -15.56
CA GLY A 526 -5.05 -6.75 -15.63
C GLY A 526 -4.21 -6.68 -16.91
N ILE A 527 -3.52 -7.75 -17.26
CA ILE A 527 -2.70 -7.86 -18.48
C ILE A 527 -3.57 -7.67 -19.72
N VAL A 528 -4.67 -8.43 -19.85
CA VAL A 528 -5.58 -8.33 -21.01
C VAL A 528 -6.20 -6.94 -21.15
N VAL A 529 -6.60 -6.31 -20.04
CA VAL A 529 -7.14 -4.94 -20.08
C VAL A 529 -6.04 -3.94 -20.47
N ASN A 530 -4.83 -4.09 -19.95
CA ASN A 530 -3.68 -3.27 -20.33
C ASN A 530 -3.41 -3.36 -21.83
N ASP A 531 -3.29 -4.57 -22.37
CA ASP A 531 -2.96 -4.78 -23.77
C ASP A 531 -4.05 -4.24 -24.71
N PHE A 532 -5.31 -4.46 -24.35
CA PHE A 532 -6.43 -3.87 -25.08
C PHE A 532 -6.35 -2.34 -25.10
N LEU A 533 -6.11 -1.72 -23.95
CA LEU A 533 -6.04 -0.27 -23.88
C LEU A 533 -4.79 0.28 -24.60
N MET A 534 -3.66 -0.42 -24.55
CA MET A 534 -2.44 -0.06 -25.28
C MET A 534 -2.64 -0.13 -26.80
N GLU A 535 -3.41 -1.10 -27.28
CA GLU A 535 -3.68 -1.27 -28.72
C GLU A 535 -4.68 -0.22 -29.25
N TYR A 536 -5.77 0.02 -28.51
CA TYR A 536 -6.88 0.84 -29.02
C TYR A 536 -6.87 2.28 -28.49
N PHE A 537 -6.22 2.56 -27.35
CA PHE A 537 -6.19 3.86 -26.68
C PHE A 537 -4.77 4.23 -26.21
N PRO A 538 -3.76 4.21 -27.11
CA PRO A 538 -2.36 4.40 -26.72
C PRO A 538 -2.10 5.76 -26.06
N GLU A 539 -2.81 6.81 -26.46
CA GLU A 539 -2.68 8.15 -25.86
C GLU A 539 -3.11 8.16 -24.39
N ILE A 540 -4.23 7.53 -24.04
CA ILE A 540 -4.70 7.43 -22.64
C ILE A 540 -3.72 6.62 -21.78
N MET A 541 -3.01 5.68 -22.40
CA MET A 541 -2.03 4.85 -21.73
C MET A 541 -0.64 5.49 -21.66
N ASP A 542 -0.41 6.60 -22.37
CA ASP A 542 0.88 7.31 -22.36
C ASP A 542 1.15 7.99 -21.01
N PHE A 543 2.36 7.81 -20.49
CA PHE A 543 2.76 8.39 -19.21
C PHE A 543 2.80 9.92 -19.27
N ASN A 544 3.31 10.47 -20.38
CA ASN A 544 3.43 11.91 -20.56
C ASN A 544 2.05 12.56 -20.70
N PHE A 545 1.10 11.88 -21.37
CA PHE A 545 -0.29 12.37 -21.45
C PHE A 545 -0.86 12.59 -20.06
N THR A 546 -0.78 11.56 -19.19
CA THR A 546 -1.30 11.66 -17.83
C THR A 546 -0.58 12.75 -17.01
N ALA A 547 0.74 12.84 -17.13
CA ALA A 547 1.53 13.88 -16.45
C ALA A 547 1.17 15.30 -16.95
N ASN A 548 1.00 15.49 -18.27
CA ASN A 548 0.61 16.76 -18.84
C ASN A 548 -0.79 17.19 -18.40
N VAL A 549 -1.75 16.28 -18.36
CA VAL A 549 -3.10 16.57 -17.85
C VAL A 549 -3.06 17.00 -16.38
N GLU A 550 -2.22 16.36 -15.56
CA GLU A 550 -2.06 16.80 -14.16
C GLU A 550 -1.46 18.20 -14.06
N LYS A 551 -0.52 18.54 -14.95
CA LYS A 551 0.06 19.88 -15.05
C LYS A 551 -0.98 20.89 -15.54
N GLU A 552 -1.82 20.53 -16.51
CA GLU A 552 -2.91 21.42 -16.99
C GLU A 552 -3.91 21.73 -15.88
N PHE A 553 -4.22 20.75 -14.99
CA PHE A 553 -5.03 21.04 -13.80
C PHE A 553 -4.33 21.98 -12.82
N ASP A 554 -3.00 21.96 -12.73
CA ASP A 554 -2.25 22.93 -11.93
C ASP A 554 -2.34 24.33 -12.57
N GLU A 555 -2.18 24.45 -13.89
CA GLU A 555 -2.36 25.70 -14.64
C GLU A 555 -3.78 26.27 -14.49
N VAL A 556 -4.81 25.40 -14.46
CA VAL A 556 -6.19 25.84 -14.17
C VAL A 556 -6.31 26.35 -12.74
N ALA A 557 -5.69 25.69 -11.77
CA ALA A 557 -5.72 26.13 -10.37
C ALA A 557 -5.01 27.47 -10.15
N GLU A 558 -4.00 27.77 -10.96
CA GLU A 558 -3.26 29.05 -10.95
C GLU A 558 -3.99 30.15 -11.77
N GLY A 559 -5.07 29.79 -12.48
CA GLY A 559 -5.84 30.72 -13.32
C GLY A 559 -5.17 31.02 -14.66
N GLU A 560 -4.15 30.27 -15.03
CA GLU A 560 -3.40 30.44 -16.28
C GLU A 560 -4.08 29.77 -17.49
N LYS A 561 -4.98 28.80 -17.23
CA LYS A 561 -5.67 28.00 -18.25
C LYS A 561 -7.16 27.89 -17.98
N GLU A 562 -7.93 27.97 -19.05
CA GLU A 562 -9.37 27.78 -18.98
C GLU A 562 -9.70 26.28 -19.13
N TRP A 563 -10.46 25.73 -18.18
CA TRP A 563 -10.69 24.28 -18.08
C TRP A 563 -11.63 23.74 -19.15
N THR A 564 -12.62 24.52 -19.63
CA THR A 564 -13.59 24.09 -20.66
C THR A 564 -12.90 23.91 -22.01
N GLY A 565 -11.96 24.78 -22.37
CA GLY A 565 -11.14 24.64 -23.57
C GLY A 565 -10.23 23.41 -23.53
N MET A 566 -9.66 23.10 -22.36
CA MET A 566 -8.93 21.87 -22.15
C MET A 566 -9.82 20.63 -22.36
N MET A 567 -11.03 20.62 -21.78
CA MET A 567 -11.97 19.52 -21.92
C MET A 567 -12.42 19.31 -23.36
N ASP A 568 -12.70 20.39 -24.08
CA ASP A 568 -13.12 20.37 -25.50
C ASP A 568 -12.01 19.76 -26.38
N SER A 569 -10.78 20.20 -26.18
CA SER A 569 -9.61 19.66 -26.90
C SER A 569 -9.45 18.14 -26.66
N PHE A 570 -9.55 17.71 -25.40
CA PHE A 570 -9.48 16.30 -25.06
C PHE A 570 -10.62 15.49 -25.67
N TYR A 571 -11.87 15.95 -25.52
CA TYR A 571 -13.05 15.22 -25.94
C TYR A 571 -13.11 15.01 -27.45
N LYS A 572 -12.74 16.03 -28.24
CA LYS A 572 -12.66 15.96 -29.71
C LYS A 572 -11.68 14.91 -30.22
N GLY A 573 -10.61 14.65 -29.51
CA GLY A 573 -9.66 13.56 -29.84
C GLY A 573 -10.12 12.20 -29.36
N PHE A 574 -10.68 12.15 -28.17
CA PHE A 574 -10.99 10.90 -27.46
C PHE A 574 -12.30 10.24 -27.88
N HIS A 575 -13.40 10.97 -27.91
CA HIS A 575 -14.74 10.43 -28.19
C HIS A 575 -14.85 9.72 -29.55
N PRO A 576 -14.35 10.26 -30.68
CA PRO A 576 -14.41 9.58 -31.96
C PRO A 576 -13.64 8.23 -31.97
N LEU A 577 -12.55 8.15 -31.20
CA LEU A 577 -11.78 6.92 -31.06
C LEU A 577 -12.58 5.85 -30.28
N VAL A 578 -13.31 6.26 -29.23
CA VAL A 578 -14.20 5.37 -28.48
C VAL A 578 -15.31 4.84 -29.39
N ASP A 579 -16.00 5.73 -30.13
CA ASP A 579 -17.09 5.37 -31.04
C ASP A 579 -16.60 4.41 -32.14
N LYS A 580 -15.48 4.70 -32.78
CA LYS A 580 -14.84 3.83 -33.74
C LYS A 580 -14.53 2.45 -33.15
N THR A 581 -13.95 2.40 -31.94
CA THR A 581 -13.54 1.14 -31.31
C THR A 581 -14.75 0.30 -30.91
N ILE A 582 -15.80 0.92 -30.38
CA ILE A 582 -17.00 0.18 -29.94
C ILE A 582 -17.73 -0.48 -31.15
N HIS A 583 -17.68 0.15 -32.33
CA HIS A 583 -18.32 -0.31 -33.54
C HIS A 583 -17.42 -1.18 -34.43
N SER A 584 -16.12 -1.21 -34.21
CA SER A 584 -15.18 -2.08 -34.94
C SER A 584 -15.55 -3.56 -34.75
N LYS A 585 -15.39 -4.36 -35.81
CA LYS A 585 -15.39 -5.83 -35.67
C LYS A 585 -13.99 -6.24 -35.23
N THR A 586 -13.87 -6.78 -34.04
CA THR A 586 -12.61 -7.39 -33.59
C THR A 586 -12.42 -8.71 -34.34
N GLU A 587 -11.40 -8.79 -35.18
CA GLU A 587 -11.08 -10.03 -35.94
C GLU A 587 -10.57 -11.15 -35.01
N HIS A 588 -9.98 -10.79 -33.88
CA HIS A 588 -9.54 -11.71 -32.83
C HIS A 588 -10.28 -11.46 -31.52
N LYS A 589 -10.60 -12.50 -30.76
CA LYS A 589 -11.13 -12.39 -29.41
C LYS A 589 -10.02 -11.84 -28.52
N VAL A 590 -10.22 -10.64 -28.00
CA VAL A 590 -9.25 -9.98 -27.12
C VAL A 590 -8.92 -10.88 -25.93
N GLY A 591 -7.60 -11.09 -25.68
CA GLY A 591 -7.14 -11.94 -24.60
C GLY A 591 -7.27 -13.43 -24.87
N GLU A 592 -7.35 -13.87 -26.10
CA GLU A 592 -7.21 -15.28 -26.49
C GLU A 592 -5.82 -15.55 -27.07
N ARG A 593 -5.10 -16.51 -26.50
CA ARG A 593 -3.80 -16.99 -27.00
C ARG A 593 -3.93 -18.45 -27.40
N VAL A 594 -3.66 -18.75 -28.66
CA VAL A 594 -3.57 -20.13 -29.15
C VAL A 594 -2.24 -20.74 -28.71
N LEU A 595 -2.29 -21.85 -28.01
CA LEU A 595 -1.13 -22.58 -27.49
C LEU A 595 -0.60 -23.65 -28.46
N GLY A 596 -1.48 -24.22 -29.25
CA GLY A 596 -1.17 -25.30 -30.20
C GLY A 596 -2.39 -26.17 -30.48
N THR A 597 -2.15 -27.44 -30.76
CA THR A 597 -3.19 -28.42 -31.11
C THR A 597 -3.16 -29.58 -30.11
N ASP A 598 -4.33 -30.00 -29.65
CA ASP A 598 -4.46 -31.17 -28.80
C ASP A 598 -4.09 -32.46 -29.62
N PRO A 599 -3.09 -33.21 -29.19
CA PRO A 599 -2.61 -34.38 -29.91
C PRO A 599 -3.65 -35.51 -30.00
N VAL A 600 -4.66 -35.49 -29.12
CA VAL A 600 -5.70 -36.53 -29.07
C VAL A 600 -6.86 -36.23 -30.03
N SER A 601 -7.38 -35.01 -30.01
CA SER A 601 -8.55 -34.63 -30.80
C SER A 601 -8.21 -33.85 -32.07
N GLY A 602 -6.97 -33.42 -32.27
CA GLY A 602 -6.56 -32.56 -33.38
C GLY A 602 -7.15 -31.16 -33.38
N LYS A 603 -7.81 -30.77 -32.28
CA LYS A 603 -8.48 -29.45 -32.11
C LYS A 603 -7.53 -28.40 -31.52
N PRO A 604 -7.72 -27.09 -31.84
CA PRO A 604 -6.90 -26.05 -31.28
C PRO A 604 -7.10 -25.92 -29.76
N VAL A 605 -6.00 -25.68 -29.08
CA VAL A 605 -5.96 -25.37 -27.65
C VAL A 605 -5.66 -23.88 -27.46
N SER A 606 -6.53 -23.17 -26.77
CA SER A 606 -6.35 -21.75 -26.46
C SER A 606 -6.59 -21.45 -25.00
N VAL A 607 -5.94 -20.39 -24.51
CA VAL A 607 -6.21 -19.81 -23.20
C VAL A 607 -6.84 -18.43 -23.39
N LYS A 608 -7.89 -18.12 -22.62
CA LYS A 608 -8.64 -16.86 -22.73
C LYS A 608 -9.32 -16.45 -21.43
N ILE A 609 -9.74 -15.19 -21.35
CA ILE A 609 -10.54 -14.71 -20.23
C ILE A 609 -11.99 -15.18 -20.37
N GLY A 610 -12.42 -16.05 -19.48
CA GLY A 610 -13.81 -16.48 -19.34
C GLY A 610 -14.59 -15.60 -18.33
N ARG A 611 -15.88 -15.90 -18.16
CA ARG A 611 -16.79 -15.19 -17.25
C ARG A 611 -16.27 -15.14 -15.81
N PHE A 612 -15.59 -16.19 -15.35
CA PHE A 612 -15.14 -16.36 -13.97
C PHE A 612 -13.62 -16.27 -13.80
N GLY A 613 -12.90 -15.86 -14.82
CA GLY A 613 -11.43 -15.78 -14.83
C GLY A 613 -10.82 -16.50 -16.05
N PRO A 614 -9.50 -16.65 -16.08
CA PRO A 614 -8.81 -17.33 -17.18
C PRO A 614 -9.26 -18.78 -17.32
N VAL A 615 -9.48 -19.20 -18.56
CA VAL A 615 -9.87 -20.57 -18.90
C VAL A 615 -9.07 -21.07 -20.10
N ILE A 616 -8.77 -22.37 -20.09
CA ILE A 616 -8.20 -23.09 -21.21
C ILE A 616 -9.34 -23.72 -21.97
N GLN A 617 -9.31 -23.68 -23.30
CA GLN A 617 -10.32 -24.21 -24.19
C GLN A 617 -9.68 -25.16 -25.20
N ILE A 618 -10.29 -26.33 -25.42
CA ILE A 618 -9.98 -27.21 -26.51
C ILE A 618 -11.16 -27.21 -27.49
N GLY A 619 -10.87 -26.91 -28.74
CA GLY A 619 -11.88 -26.76 -29.80
C GLY A 619 -12.44 -25.35 -29.90
N THR A 620 -13.26 -25.11 -30.91
CA THR A 620 -13.90 -23.82 -31.22
C THR A 620 -15.42 -23.92 -31.11
N ALA A 621 -16.11 -22.80 -31.19
CA ALA A 621 -17.56 -22.76 -31.17
C ALA A 621 -18.16 -23.32 -32.51
N ASP A 622 -17.35 -23.37 -33.55
CA ASP A 622 -17.74 -23.77 -34.89
C ASP A 622 -17.53 -25.29 -35.11
N ASP A 623 -16.96 -25.99 -34.12
CA ASP A 623 -16.78 -27.45 -34.16
C ASP A 623 -18.13 -28.17 -33.93
N GLU A 624 -18.32 -29.35 -34.54
CA GLU A 624 -19.51 -30.18 -34.30
C GLU A 624 -19.72 -30.55 -32.83
N GLU A 625 -18.65 -30.74 -32.10
CA GLU A 625 -18.65 -30.99 -30.66
C GLU A 625 -18.42 -29.71 -29.89
N LYS A 626 -19.15 -29.51 -28.79
CA LYS A 626 -18.97 -28.39 -27.91
C LYS A 626 -17.54 -28.33 -27.38
N PRO A 627 -16.92 -27.13 -27.36
CA PRO A 627 -15.58 -26.98 -26.83
C PRO A 627 -15.51 -27.39 -25.36
N ARG A 628 -14.38 -27.98 -24.95
CA ARG A 628 -14.09 -28.36 -23.59
C ARG A 628 -13.38 -27.19 -22.90
N PHE A 629 -13.67 -26.99 -21.61
CA PHE A 629 -13.08 -25.92 -20.81
C PHE A 629 -12.45 -26.48 -19.55
N ALA A 630 -11.27 -25.95 -19.19
CA ALA A 630 -10.63 -26.13 -17.90
C ALA A 630 -10.25 -24.77 -17.32
N GLN A 631 -10.26 -24.65 -15.99
CA GLN A 631 -9.77 -23.43 -15.34
C GLN A 631 -8.24 -23.42 -15.33
N LEU A 632 -7.65 -22.24 -15.50
CA LEU A 632 -6.21 -22.06 -15.36
C LEU A 632 -5.80 -22.39 -13.92
N THR A 633 -4.82 -23.25 -13.77
CA THR A 633 -4.32 -23.66 -12.44
C THR A 633 -3.65 -22.50 -11.75
N LYS A 634 -3.88 -22.37 -10.45
CA LYS A 634 -3.29 -21.29 -9.65
C LYS A 634 -1.76 -21.35 -9.70
N GLY A 635 -1.14 -20.22 -10.05
CA GLY A 635 0.31 -20.11 -10.24
C GLY A 635 0.76 -20.11 -11.71
N LEU A 636 -0.13 -20.49 -12.63
CA LEU A 636 0.10 -20.34 -14.07
C LEU A 636 -0.55 -19.04 -14.56
N SER A 637 0.09 -18.39 -15.53
CA SER A 637 -0.40 -17.17 -16.19
C SER A 637 -0.78 -17.47 -17.63
N MET A 638 -1.77 -16.74 -18.15
CA MET A 638 -2.13 -16.81 -19.57
C MET A 638 -0.96 -16.47 -20.50
N GLU A 639 -0.01 -15.63 -20.07
CA GLU A 639 1.16 -15.24 -20.87
C GLU A 639 2.20 -16.37 -20.97
N THR A 640 2.40 -17.12 -19.89
CA THR A 640 3.53 -18.05 -19.78
C THR A 640 3.15 -19.52 -19.95
N ILE A 641 1.86 -19.89 -19.78
CA ILE A 641 1.40 -21.27 -19.88
C ILE A 641 1.80 -21.91 -21.21
N THR A 642 2.36 -23.11 -21.13
CA THR A 642 2.71 -23.96 -22.29
C THR A 642 1.54 -24.83 -22.72
N LEU A 643 1.60 -25.40 -23.92
CA LEU A 643 0.60 -26.36 -24.39
C LEU A 643 0.50 -27.59 -23.47
N GLU A 644 1.63 -28.05 -22.98
CA GLU A 644 1.72 -29.23 -22.12
C GLU A 644 1.01 -28.99 -20.78
N GLU A 645 1.32 -27.89 -20.10
CA GLU A 645 0.66 -27.45 -18.86
C GLU A 645 -0.85 -27.23 -19.06
N ALA A 646 -1.24 -26.68 -20.23
CA ALA A 646 -2.64 -26.48 -20.58
C ALA A 646 -3.41 -27.79 -20.74
N LEU A 647 -2.80 -28.78 -21.36
CA LEU A 647 -3.40 -30.14 -21.54
C LEU A 647 -3.50 -30.87 -20.19
N ASP A 648 -2.56 -30.64 -19.28
CA ASP A 648 -2.59 -31.22 -17.95
C ASP A 648 -3.81 -30.73 -17.13
N ALA A 649 -4.27 -29.51 -17.33
CA ALA A 649 -5.48 -29.01 -16.69
C ALA A 649 -6.76 -29.79 -17.07
N PHE A 650 -6.77 -30.50 -18.21
CA PHE A 650 -7.89 -31.36 -18.67
C PHE A 650 -7.85 -32.78 -18.11
N LYS A 651 -6.77 -33.18 -17.42
CA LYS A 651 -6.70 -34.43 -16.68
C LYS A 651 -7.63 -34.42 -15.46
N LEU A 652 -8.09 -33.23 -15.05
CA LEU A 652 -9.10 -33.05 -14.01
C LEU A 652 -10.46 -32.62 -14.62
N PRO A 653 -11.62 -33.07 -14.06
CA PRO A 653 -11.73 -33.93 -12.90
C PRO A 653 -11.40 -35.40 -13.23
N ARG A 654 -10.68 -36.06 -12.32
CA ARG A 654 -10.38 -37.50 -12.41
C ARG A 654 -11.19 -38.30 -11.41
N THR A 655 -11.59 -39.53 -11.80
CA THR A 655 -12.23 -40.48 -10.90
C THR A 655 -11.15 -41.25 -10.15
N LEU A 656 -11.26 -41.29 -8.81
CA LEU A 656 -10.35 -42.05 -7.96
C LEU A 656 -10.83 -43.50 -7.76
N GLY A 657 -12.13 -43.71 -7.77
CA GLY A 657 -12.77 -44.96 -7.47
C GLY A 657 -14.14 -44.76 -6.82
N ASP A 658 -14.70 -45.81 -6.28
CA ASP A 658 -15.97 -45.76 -5.57
C ASP A 658 -15.76 -45.95 -4.06
N TYR A 659 -16.50 -45.22 -3.25
CA TYR A 659 -16.55 -45.33 -1.80
C TYR A 659 -18.01 -45.36 -1.34
N ASP A 660 -18.39 -46.40 -0.61
CA ASP A 660 -19.74 -46.59 -0.08
C ASP A 660 -20.86 -46.38 -1.13
N GLY A 661 -20.65 -46.99 -2.33
CA GLY A 661 -21.59 -46.94 -3.44
C GLY A 661 -21.67 -45.64 -4.24
N HIS A 662 -20.80 -44.67 -3.94
CA HIS A 662 -20.71 -43.37 -4.64
C HIS A 662 -19.33 -43.17 -5.24
N THR A 663 -19.29 -42.65 -6.46
CA THR A 663 -18.04 -42.34 -7.16
C THR A 663 -17.35 -41.10 -6.54
N VAL A 664 -16.08 -41.28 -6.18
CA VAL A 664 -15.21 -40.24 -5.68
C VAL A 664 -14.45 -39.60 -6.84
N THR A 665 -14.60 -38.29 -7.02
CA THR A 665 -13.88 -37.55 -8.08
C THR A 665 -13.10 -36.40 -7.48
N VAL A 666 -11.93 -36.11 -8.08
CA VAL A 666 -11.09 -34.97 -7.74
C VAL A 666 -11.17 -33.95 -8.86
N GLY A 667 -11.33 -32.67 -8.49
CA GLY A 667 -11.36 -31.58 -9.45
C GLY A 667 -10.84 -30.29 -8.87
N VAL A 668 -10.74 -29.25 -9.71
CA VAL A 668 -10.40 -27.88 -9.31
C VAL A 668 -11.60 -27.00 -9.56
N GLY A 669 -11.99 -26.21 -8.57
CA GLY A 669 -13.12 -25.30 -8.65
C GLY A 669 -12.77 -23.88 -8.18
N ARG A 670 -13.76 -23.00 -8.16
CA ARG A 670 -13.62 -21.57 -7.77
C ARG A 670 -12.91 -21.36 -6.45
N PHE A 671 -13.03 -22.30 -5.51
CA PHE A 671 -12.44 -22.22 -4.17
C PHE A 671 -11.17 -23.05 -4.01
N GLY A 672 -10.62 -23.57 -5.11
CA GLY A 672 -9.43 -24.42 -5.14
C GLY A 672 -9.74 -25.91 -5.41
N PRO A 673 -8.73 -26.79 -5.24
CA PRO A 673 -8.89 -28.23 -5.42
C PRO A 673 -9.89 -28.83 -4.44
N TYR A 674 -10.67 -29.78 -4.91
CA TYR A 674 -11.69 -30.46 -4.09
C TYR A 674 -11.83 -31.94 -4.45
N VAL A 675 -12.23 -32.71 -3.47
CA VAL A 675 -12.80 -34.04 -3.61
C VAL A 675 -14.32 -33.93 -3.62
N ARG A 676 -14.95 -34.51 -4.62
CA ARG A 676 -16.40 -34.61 -4.69
C ARG A 676 -16.84 -36.05 -4.39
N TYR A 677 -17.79 -36.19 -3.48
CA TYR A 677 -18.44 -37.44 -3.11
C TYR A 677 -19.95 -37.18 -3.06
N ASP A 678 -20.70 -37.76 -3.97
CA ASP A 678 -22.12 -37.44 -4.22
C ASP A 678 -22.36 -35.92 -4.34
N LYS A 679 -23.07 -35.33 -3.38
CA LYS A 679 -23.34 -33.88 -3.27
C LYS A 679 -22.34 -33.12 -2.37
N LEU A 680 -21.46 -33.87 -1.72
CA LEU A 680 -20.46 -33.29 -0.81
C LEU A 680 -19.21 -32.85 -1.58
N PHE A 681 -18.77 -31.60 -1.32
CA PHE A 681 -17.49 -31.05 -1.80
C PHE A 681 -16.57 -30.85 -0.61
N VAL A 682 -15.40 -31.48 -0.64
CA VAL A 682 -14.39 -31.43 0.40
C VAL A 682 -13.14 -30.75 -0.15
N SER A 683 -12.72 -29.62 0.41
CA SER A 683 -11.50 -28.94 -0.02
C SER A 683 -10.28 -29.78 0.28
N ILE A 684 -9.38 -29.89 -0.68
CA ILE A 684 -8.07 -30.52 -0.51
C ILE A 684 -7.16 -29.53 0.22
N PRO A 685 -6.38 -29.99 1.23
CA PRO A 685 -5.47 -29.14 1.98
C PRO A 685 -4.43 -28.48 1.06
N LYS A 686 -3.96 -27.27 1.46
CA LYS A 686 -2.89 -26.59 0.74
C LYS A 686 -1.61 -27.41 0.80
N GLY A 687 -0.98 -27.62 -0.35
CA GLY A 687 0.27 -28.37 -0.49
C GLY A 687 0.07 -29.82 -0.96
N THR A 688 -1.18 -30.31 -1.05
CA THR A 688 -1.49 -31.62 -1.66
C THR A 688 -1.84 -31.41 -3.13
N ASP A 689 -1.12 -32.11 -4.03
CA ASP A 689 -1.41 -32.07 -5.45
C ASP A 689 -2.69 -32.86 -5.77
N PRO A 690 -3.72 -32.25 -6.41
CA PRO A 690 -4.94 -32.96 -6.79
C PRO A 690 -4.69 -34.03 -7.84
N MET A 691 -3.54 -34.01 -8.51
CA MET A 691 -3.14 -35.06 -9.47
C MET A 691 -2.61 -36.32 -8.79
N GLU A 692 -2.03 -36.20 -7.60
CA GLU A 692 -1.37 -37.30 -6.90
C GLU A 692 -2.21 -37.90 -5.78
N ILE A 693 -3.25 -37.18 -5.30
CA ILE A 693 -4.08 -37.64 -4.17
C ILE A 693 -4.67 -39.03 -4.46
N SER A 694 -4.51 -39.97 -3.53
CA SER A 694 -5.05 -41.32 -3.62
C SER A 694 -6.53 -41.40 -3.19
N LEU A 695 -7.18 -42.53 -3.50
CA LEU A 695 -8.55 -42.79 -3.04
C LEU A 695 -8.63 -42.81 -1.51
N ASP A 696 -7.66 -43.45 -0.85
CA ASP A 696 -7.64 -43.56 0.62
C ASP A 696 -7.53 -42.19 1.31
N GLU A 697 -6.66 -41.30 0.82
CA GLU A 697 -6.53 -39.94 1.32
C GLU A 697 -7.80 -39.13 1.07
N ALA A 698 -8.43 -39.28 -0.09
CA ALA A 698 -9.69 -38.63 -0.40
C ALA A 698 -10.83 -39.12 0.50
N VAL A 699 -10.89 -40.43 0.79
CA VAL A 699 -11.87 -41.03 1.74
C VAL A 699 -11.64 -40.51 3.16
N GLU A 700 -10.41 -40.34 3.60
CA GLU A 700 -10.10 -39.77 4.92
C GLU A 700 -10.59 -38.30 5.00
N LEU A 701 -10.37 -37.51 3.96
CA LEU A 701 -10.91 -36.15 3.90
C LEU A 701 -12.45 -36.11 3.93
N ILE A 702 -13.10 -37.05 3.24
CA ILE A 702 -14.56 -37.19 3.24
C ILE A 702 -15.06 -37.52 4.65
N LYS A 703 -14.47 -38.55 5.31
CA LYS A 703 -14.83 -38.97 6.69
C LYS A 703 -14.69 -37.80 7.66
N ASN A 704 -13.55 -37.11 7.64
CA ASN A 704 -13.29 -35.95 8.49
C ASN A 704 -14.32 -34.83 8.27
N LYS A 705 -14.77 -34.63 7.03
CA LYS A 705 -15.80 -33.63 6.72
C LYS A 705 -17.18 -34.04 7.20
N ILE A 706 -17.55 -35.32 7.07
CA ILE A 706 -18.83 -35.86 7.55
C ILE A 706 -18.88 -35.76 9.06
N GLU A 707 -17.84 -36.23 9.77
CA GLU A 707 -17.75 -36.09 11.23
C GLU A 707 -17.85 -34.65 11.71
N ALA A 708 -17.16 -33.72 11.00
CA ALA A 708 -17.22 -32.29 11.29
C ALA A 708 -18.61 -31.70 11.08
N GLN A 709 -19.37 -32.22 10.08
CA GLN A 709 -20.75 -31.83 9.88
C GLN A 709 -21.66 -32.41 10.94
N GLU A 710 -21.48 -33.65 11.35
CA GLU A 710 -22.24 -34.28 12.45
C GLU A 710 -21.98 -33.56 13.78
N LYS A 711 -20.71 -33.27 14.11
CA LYS A 711 -20.34 -32.52 15.33
C LYS A 711 -20.83 -31.06 15.30
N LYS A 712 -21.23 -30.55 14.14
CA LYS A 712 -21.82 -29.22 14.04
C LYS A 712 -23.28 -29.19 14.56
N PHE A 713 -24.03 -30.28 14.40
CA PHE A 713 -25.41 -30.37 14.83
C PHE A 713 -25.45 -30.93 16.26
N ILE A 714 -25.80 -30.08 17.24
CA ILE A 714 -26.02 -30.54 18.63
C ILE A 714 -27.43 -31.07 18.77
N LYS A 715 -28.43 -30.38 18.20
CA LYS A 715 -29.83 -30.76 18.23
C LYS A 715 -30.62 -30.19 17.06
N VAL A 716 -31.49 -31.02 16.49
CA VAL A 716 -32.48 -30.62 15.50
C VAL A 716 -33.86 -31.01 16.03
N PHE A 717 -34.88 -30.24 15.76
CA PHE A 717 -36.21 -30.46 16.28
C PHE A 717 -37.13 -30.92 15.14
N ASP A 718 -37.69 -32.11 15.25
CA ASP A 718 -38.60 -32.67 14.23
C ASP A 718 -39.86 -31.83 14.04
N ALA A 719 -40.32 -31.16 15.11
CA ALA A 719 -41.49 -30.28 15.10
C ALA A 719 -41.26 -28.93 14.38
N ASP A 720 -40.01 -28.49 14.26
CA ASP A 720 -39.62 -27.28 13.54
C ASP A 720 -38.18 -27.45 13.04
N PRO A 721 -37.98 -28.00 11.83
CA PRO A 721 -36.64 -28.24 11.26
C PRO A 721 -35.80 -26.98 11.02
N ASP A 722 -36.43 -25.79 10.95
CA ASP A 722 -35.71 -24.52 10.86
C ASP A 722 -35.04 -24.12 12.18
N MET A 723 -35.45 -24.72 13.30
CA MET A 723 -34.84 -24.52 14.60
C MET A 723 -33.75 -25.57 14.84
N GLN A 724 -32.50 -25.10 14.92
CA GLN A 724 -31.35 -25.97 15.09
C GLN A 724 -30.43 -25.42 16.17
N VAL A 725 -29.88 -26.29 16.98
CA VAL A 725 -28.80 -25.99 17.92
C VAL A 725 -27.48 -26.46 17.29
N LEU A 726 -26.60 -25.53 17.01
CA LEU A 726 -25.39 -25.77 16.24
C LEU A 726 -24.16 -25.42 17.07
N ASN A 727 -23.04 -26.13 16.80
CA ASN A 727 -21.74 -25.80 17.34
C ASN A 727 -21.01 -24.86 16.38
N GLY A 728 -20.57 -23.69 16.83
CA GLY A 728 -19.90 -22.67 16.02
C GLY A 728 -18.52 -22.33 16.54
N ARG A 729 -17.77 -21.56 15.75
CA ARG A 729 -16.39 -21.09 16.06
C ARG A 729 -16.29 -20.36 17.41
N TYR A 730 -17.38 -19.72 17.85
CA TYR A 730 -17.46 -18.94 19.09
C TYR A 730 -18.34 -19.61 20.15
N GLY A 731 -18.53 -20.93 20.05
CA GLY A 731 -19.37 -21.73 20.93
C GLY A 731 -20.76 -22.06 20.35
N PRO A 732 -21.56 -22.83 21.07
CA PRO A 732 -22.87 -23.26 20.62
C PRO A 732 -23.87 -22.11 20.45
N TYR A 733 -24.76 -22.22 19.44
CA TYR A 733 -25.74 -21.20 19.12
C TYR A 733 -27.03 -21.83 18.54
N ILE A 734 -28.12 -21.11 18.68
CA ILE A 734 -29.38 -21.46 18.03
C ILE A 734 -29.42 -20.80 16.66
N SER A 735 -29.68 -21.57 15.61
CA SER A 735 -29.97 -21.08 14.26
C SER A 735 -31.46 -21.19 14.00
N TYR A 736 -32.12 -20.07 13.68
CA TYR A 736 -33.53 -20.02 13.33
C TYR A 736 -33.81 -18.96 12.27
N GLN A 737 -34.49 -19.34 11.20
CA GLN A 737 -34.83 -18.44 10.08
C GLN A 737 -33.62 -17.63 9.54
N LYS A 738 -32.50 -18.30 9.30
CA LYS A 738 -31.23 -17.70 8.83
C LYS A 738 -30.61 -16.66 9.78
N LYS A 739 -31.01 -16.64 11.06
CA LYS A 739 -30.42 -15.81 12.12
C LYS A 739 -29.82 -16.69 13.21
N ASN A 740 -28.69 -16.23 13.76
CA ASN A 740 -28.01 -16.93 14.84
C ASN A 740 -28.21 -16.24 16.18
N TYR A 741 -28.47 -17.01 17.23
CA TYR A 741 -28.73 -16.53 18.59
C TYR A 741 -27.78 -17.24 19.56
N LYS A 742 -27.04 -16.48 20.39
CA LYS A 742 -26.09 -17.04 21.36
C LYS A 742 -26.85 -17.74 22.48
N ILE A 743 -26.44 -18.96 22.85
CA ILE A 743 -26.95 -19.66 24.01
C ILE A 743 -26.31 -19.05 25.25
N PRO A 744 -27.09 -18.80 26.34
CA PRO A 744 -26.55 -18.34 27.63
C PRO A 744 -25.57 -19.37 28.22
N GLU A 745 -24.51 -18.89 28.90
CA GLU A 745 -23.41 -19.74 29.41
C GLU A 745 -23.80 -20.77 30.48
N ASN A 746 -24.96 -20.57 31.08
CA ASN A 746 -25.52 -21.46 32.13
C ASN A 746 -26.55 -22.45 31.59
N VAL A 747 -26.68 -22.66 30.30
CA VAL A 747 -27.63 -23.58 29.68
C VAL A 747 -26.84 -24.60 28.85
N GLU A 748 -27.06 -25.89 29.15
CA GLU A 748 -26.48 -26.97 28.36
C GLU A 748 -27.15 -27.03 26.98
N PRO A 749 -26.40 -26.90 25.88
CA PRO A 749 -26.99 -26.83 24.55
C PRO A 749 -27.77 -28.07 24.12
N ALA A 750 -27.38 -29.25 24.59
CA ALA A 750 -28.04 -30.53 24.28
C ALA A 750 -29.41 -30.68 24.93
N ASP A 751 -29.62 -30.06 26.12
CA ASP A 751 -30.82 -30.16 26.90
C ASP A 751 -31.91 -29.15 26.50
N LEU A 752 -31.61 -28.23 25.57
CA LEU A 752 -32.59 -27.24 25.13
C LEU A 752 -33.81 -27.89 24.50
N SER A 753 -35.01 -27.58 25.02
CA SER A 753 -36.26 -27.89 24.35
C SER A 753 -36.61 -26.86 23.29
N LEU A 754 -37.50 -27.18 22.36
CA LEU A 754 -37.96 -26.25 21.32
C LEU A 754 -38.52 -24.95 21.95
N GLU A 755 -39.30 -25.07 23.01
CA GLU A 755 -39.87 -23.93 23.76
C GLU A 755 -38.76 -23.08 24.42
N ALA A 756 -37.73 -23.72 24.96
CA ALA A 756 -36.58 -23.02 25.53
C ALA A 756 -35.80 -22.23 24.47
N CYS A 757 -35.64 -22.79 23.26
CA CYS A 757 -35.03 -22.08 22.13
C CYS A 757 -35.83 -20.83 21.78
N PHE A 758 -37.15 -20.89 21.68
CA PHE A 758 -37.98 -19.71 21.42
C PHE A 758 -37.85 -18.65 22.53
N LYS A 759 -37.83 -19.05 23.82
CA LYS A 759 -37.59 -18.12 24.93
C LYS A 759 -36.23 -17.40 24.84
N VAL A 760 -35.17 -18.10 24.45
CA VAL A 760 -33.83 -17.51 24.24
C VAL A 760 -33.86 -16.51 23.09
N ILE A 761 -34.55 -16.81 22.00
CA ILE A 761 -34.72 -15.94 20.86
C ILE A 761 -35.50 -14.66 21.22
N GLU A 762 -36.61 -14.81 21.94
CA GLU A 762 -37.46 -13.68 22.39
C GLU A 762 -36.72 -12.77 23.36
N LEU A 763 -35.99 -13.31 24.32
CA LEU A 763 -35.13 -12.57 25.24
C LEU A 763 -34.03 -11.78 24.52
N GLN A 764 -33.48 -12.29 23.44
CA GLN A 764 -32.48 -11.57 22.67
C GLN A 764 -33.10 -10.53 21.75
N LYS A 765 -34.25 -10.79 21.17
CA LYS A 765 -35.03 -9.81 20.39
C LYS A 765 -35.45 -8.62 21.29
N SER A 766 -35.98 -8.87 22.46
CA SER A 766 -36.38 -7.81 23.40
C SER A 766 -35.19 -7.01 23.93
N LYS A 767 -34.05 -7.65 24.23
CA LYS A 767 -32.80 -6.95 24.57
C LYS A 767 -32.25 -6.12 23.41
N ALA A 768 -32.40 -6.56 22.17
CA ALA A 768 -32.01 -5.82 21.00
C ALA A 768 -32.93 -4.61 20.75
N GLU A 769 -34.20 -4.74 20.97
CA GLU A 769 -35.20 -3.65 20.92
C GLU A 769 -35.00 -2.63 22.04
N THR A 770 -34.74 -3.10 23.27
CA THR A 770 -34.41 -2.22 24.39
C THR A 770 -33.09 -1.50 24.20
N ARG A 771 -32.12 -2.11 23.53
CA ARG A 771 -30.87 -1.42 23.11
C ARG A 771 -31.12 -0.39 22.01
N LYS A 772 -31.98 -0.65 21.05
CA LYS A 772 -32.40 0.30 20.02
C LYS A 772 -33.20 1.47 20.61
N THR A 773 -34.10 1.20 21.55
CA THR A 773 -34.84 2.25 22.24
C THR A 773 -33.99 3.05 23.23
N LYS A 774 -33.03 2.45 23.93
CA LYS A 774 -32.02 3.16 24.74
C LYS A 774 -31.02 3.95 23.89
N ALA A 775 -30.68 3.49 22.71
CA ALA A 775 -29.89 4.27 21.76
C ALA A 775 -30.70 5.43 21.16
N ALA A 776 -31.99 5.21 20.90
CA ALA A 776 -32.91 6.25 20.45
C ALA A 776 -33.28 7.26 21.55
N SER A 777 -33.35 6.83 22.82
CA SER A 777 -33.62 7.71 23.98
C SER A 777 -32.36 8.45 24.44
N ARG A 778 -31.15 7.93 24.23
CA ARG A 778 -29.89 8.70 24.41
C ARG A 778 -29.72 9.82 23.38
N ASN A 779 -30.38 9.70 22.23
CA ASN A 779 -30.44 10.80 21.24
C ASN A 779 -31.63 11.75 21.45
N ARG A 780 -32.49 11.52 22.47
CA ARG A 780 -33.64 12.42 22.79
C ARG A 780 -33.57 13.07 24.17
N GLY A 781 -32.52 12.86 24.93
CA GLY A 781 -32.42 13.34 26.33
C GLY A 781 -31.30 14.34 26.57
N THR A 782 -31.35 15.48 25.92
CA THR A 782 -30.71 16.72 26.40
C THR A 782 -31.58 17.92 26.05
N VAL A 783 -32.69 18.04 26.77
CA VAL A 783 -33.37 19.34 27.00
C VAL A 783 -34.03 19.27 28.40
N ASN A 784 -33.55 20.18 29.26
CA ASN A 784 -34.13 20.70 30.51
C ASN A 784 -34.27 19.74 31.72
N MET A 785 -33.53 20.02 32.79
CA MET A 785 -34.02 20.80 33.94
C MET A 785 -32.89 21.12 34.89
N GLU A 786 -32.79 22.39 35.20
CA GLU A 786 -32.06 23.02 36.31
C GLU A 786 -32.72 22.72 37.67
N GLU A 787 -31.90 22.91 38.75
CA GLU A 787 -32.23 23.05 40.18
C GLU A 787 -32.52 21.78 40.99
N GLU A 788 -31.87 21.47 42.03
CA GLU A 788 -31.48 22.08 43.29
C GLU A 788 -30.64 21.11 44.15
N SER A 789 -29.65 21.70 44.79
CA SER A 789 -29.00 21.44 46.06
C SER A 789 -29.21 20.17 46.85
N GLU A 790 -28.17 19.52 47.30
CA GLU A 790 -27.69 19.44 48.70
C GLU A 790 -26.65 18.33 48.88
N LYS A 791 -25.52 18.71 49.44
CA LYS A 791 -24.60 17.81 50.14
C LYS A 791 -25.16 17.44 51.51
N PRO A 792 -24.79 16.33 52.15
CA PRO A 792 -23.51 16.25 52.84
C PRO A 792 -22.82 14.87 52.93
N GLU A 793 -21.53 14.95 53.01
CA GLU A 793 -20.51 14.40 53.95
C GLU A 793 -20.45 12.92 54.38
N GLU A 794 -19.21 12.46 54.25
CA GLU A 794 -18.41 11.58 55.15
C GLU A 794 -18.78 10.14 55.38
N SER A 795 -17.88 9.21 55.10
CA SER A 795 -16.81 8.62 55.93
C SER A 795 -16.21 7.42 55.20
N ALA A 796 -14.94 7.41 54.94
CA ALA A 796 -13.78 6.96 55.69
C ALA A 796 -13.67 5.44 55.94
N LYS A 797 -12.46 4.94 55.60
CA LYS A 797 -11.70 3.76 56.08
C LYS A 797 -12.11 2.40 55.51
N SER A 798 -11.24 1.53 55.08
CA SER A 798 -9.81 1.32 55.25
C SER A 798 -9.48 -0.13 54.82
N LYS A 799 -8.21 -0.35 54.54
CA LYS A 799 -7.40 -1.57 54.61
C LYS A 799 -7.33 -2.37 53.32
N ALA A 800 -6.23 -2.33 52.64
CA ALA A 800 -4.87 -2.74 52.97
C ALA A 800 -4.57 -4.21 52.71
N ALA A 801 -3.51 -4.39 51.91
CA ALA A 801 -2.47 -5.42 51.98
C ALA A 801 -2.86 -6.83 51.51
N SER A 802 -2.14 -7.42 50.68
CA SER A 802 -0.82 -7.94 50.56
C SER A 802 -0.90 -9.20 49.67
N LYS A 803 0.04 -9.60 48.90
CA LYS A 803 1.43 -10.08 48.92
C LYS A 803 1.71 -10.66 47.54
N VAL A 804 2.68 -10.27 46.80
CA VAL A 804 4.07 -10.70 46.74
C VAL A 804 4.29 -12.22 46.61
N LYS A 805 4.95 -12.54 45.50
CA LYS A 805 6.00 -13.50 45.17
C LYS A 805 5.71 -14.14 43.83
N GLY A 806 6.48 -14.02 42.80
CA GLY A 806 7.92 -14.20 42.70
C GLY A 806 8.20 -15.54 42.07
N THR A 807 8.82 -15.57 40.96
CA THR A 807 10.10 -16.22 40.69
C THR A 807 10.38 -16.29 39.18
N ALA A 808 11.60 -15.90 38.88
CA ALA A 808 12.30 -16.00 37.62
C ALA A 808 12.70 -17.43 37.24
N LYS A 809 12.91 -17.63 35.94
CA LYS A 809 14.01 -18.43 35.31
C LYS A 809 13.83 -18.34 33.81
N ALA A 810 14.66 -17.69 33.05
CA ALA A 810 16.00 -17.92 32.55
C ALA A 810 16.15 -19.19 31.68
N LYS A 811 16.76 -18.93 30.50
CA LYS A 811 17.50 -19.79 29.57
C LYS A 811 16.63 -20.54 28.53
N LYS A 812 16.87 -20.38 27.24
CA LYS A 812 18.11 -20.29 26.42
C LYS A 812 17.87 -19.45 25.20
#